data_6b4c813659ced3e1993248794e9f8c2c
#
_entry.id   6b4c813659ced3e1993248794e9f8c2c
#
_cell.length_a   1.000
_cell.length_b   1.000
_cell.length_c   1.000
_cell.angle_alpha   90.00
_cell.angle_beta   90.00
_cell.angle_gamma   90.00
#
_symmetry.space_group_name_H-M   'P 1'
#
loop_
_entity.id
_entity.type
_entity.pdbx_description
1 polymer ?
#
loop_
_entity_poly.entity_id
_entity_poly.type
_entity_poly.pdbx_seq_one_letter_code
_entity_poly.pdbx_strand_id
1 'polypeptide(L)'
;MTSSIYRHALNGHFYLFRIDEEVAMLNVGRPGSLQPVAAKHTRNIKSLARLSSTVLLSSGLMLSALQVHAQSAESAADGQTASSTADTDLGKVVVRARNRLEPLKDVPLSISVVTGKELSRLNATDIKDVLQRAGNVQWNQGNQRTSSLAIRGIGKIGQTEAQDPSVGVNVDGVNYAYNAITSSYDFVDIDSVEVTRGPQGTLLGKASSIGVISINTRKPSFTSDAEYSVTFGQRDYLKGWAAGGGAVIDDLLAWRGTISFTKGDGYLTNIYNRDETYTNKQRFTGRVQFLLTPTEDTNVRLILEKTPRAGETTNGLTIRTPTPTTFANGATNATTNETRLGRPWFTQQSSFTVNDTYLYGGGDGKSVDYATQRPVITGSNGVTLQIDQHLNAGDITSISAYKDYHFNAVNDAGVPFDVQRNSGGFNNDYKQWSEELRFSSRVGNLVDYQAGLYFLRILNHARYQKVFGNDGGAWFASNTQYNTLANNPDPTINASGLYLLRNSLAGLSVAFNSPTGLQEIKNDSKAAFIQANWHVTDPLTVTTGVRLTREERNNTGSSFILDNGSGAELNPVAINGIPTGGFNTVPVRAATATQPATTVFNGLIGNGTVNNIGYLNTTDPTQIALANAAAEKYFGVATYNQLTGPQASQIAAAKAIRAGQIGTLFNPTVAEPFEKTLPAWVFSPTYKINDKLSAFVTWQHSEKAGIAQFLQANSRLVKEEKTNDFEIGFKSVLLNKTLTFNTTLYLMNVANYQQSLTVLDDAQTATTGVPTFVTTTGNVPKVQAKGVEIDSYYAGLPYTTLRLSAAYNDARYKDFKNAPQPVENGNLTGSAALFDATGKTLAGAAKWTGNLGVDYRVPVSAKYEVHADANAVFNSRYNSDASLSSYAWVGSTTLIDASVGVGRRDQKFDVSVLVKNATDTETPLLKTWNTYTPQSPRWWFLQFTGKL
;
A
#
# COMPACT_ATOMS: atom_id res chain seq x y z
N MET A 1 38.08 35.67 -22.70
CA MET A 1 39.33 35.25 -23.36
C MET A 1 39.37 33.74 -23.37
N THR A 2 39.30 33.20 -24.59
CA THR A 2 39.88 31.96 -25.13
C THR A 2 39.53 30.64 -24.39
N SER A 3 38.63 29.82 -24.90
CA SER A 3 38.63 28.93 -26.11
C SER A 3 39.64 27.77 -26.02
N SER A 4 39.15 26.50 -26.08
CA SER A 4 39.44 25.55 -27.17
C SER A 4 39.12 24.12 -26.74
N ILE A 5 38.16 23.46 -27.28
CA ILE A 5 38.05 22.39 -28.25
C ILE A 5 39.04 21.20 -28.05
N TYR A 6 38.46 19.97 -27.80
CA TYR A 6 38.90 18.79 -28.55
C TYR A 6 37.72 17.80 -28.72
N ARG A 7 37.37 17.52 -29.97
CA ARG A 7 36.50 16.43 -30.44
C ARG A 7 37.36 15.18 -30.65
N HIS A 8 36.82 14.01 -30.31
CA HIS A 8 37.03 12.84 -31.17
C HIS A 8 35.82 11.90 -31.07
N ALA A 9 35.38 11.52 -32.25
CA ALA A 9 34.21 10.68 -32.51
C ALA A 9 34.56 9.19 -32.43
N LEU A 10 33.61 8.37 -32.02
CA LEU A 10 33.54 7.00 -32.46
C LEU A 10 32.05 6.62 -32.68
N ASN A 11 31.77 6.25 -33.93
CA ASN A 11 30.46 5.80 -34.41
C ASN A 11 30.15 4.40 -33.90
N GLY A 12 28.93 4.21 -33.41
CA GLY A 12 28.30 2.90 -33.18
C GLY A 12 26.79 3.05 -33.33
N HIS A 13 26.24 2.52 -34.41
CA HIS A 13 24.82 2.56 -34.73
C HIS A 13 24.04 1.64 -33.80
N PHE A 14 23.08 2.20 -33.05
CA PHE A 14 21.95 1.44 -32.48
C PHE A 14 20.65 1.96 -33.09
N TYR A 15 19.90 1.07 -33.71
CA TYR A 15 18.55 1.33 -34.22
C TYR A 15 17.56 1.49 -33.08
N LEU A 16 17.00 2.68 -32.92
CA LEU A 16 15.85 2.97 -32.09
C LEU A 16 14.56 2.73 -32.88
N PHE A 17 13.76 1.82 -32.44
CA PHE A 17 12.35 1.75 -32.86
C PHE A 17 11.58 2.90 -32.23
N ARG A 18 11.10 3.81 -33.05
CA ARG A 18 10.19 4.88 -32.71
C ARG A 18 8.76 4.36 -32.88
N ILE A 19 7.95 4.43 -31.83
CA ILE A 19 6.49 4.23 -31.92
C ILE A 19 5.90 5.62 -31.83
N ASP A 20 5.26 6.07 -32.91
CA ASP A 20 4.55 7.34 -32.99
C ASP A 20 3.22 7.24 -32.24
N GLU A 21 2.98 8.18 -31.33
CA GLU A 21 1.66 8.45 -30.74
C GLU A 21 0.95 9.50 -31.62
N GLU A 22 -0.10 9.10 -32.30
CA GLU A 22 -1.02 10.03 -32.95
C GLU A 22 -1.91 10.73 -31.91
N VAL A 23 -1.76 12.05 -31.81
CA VAL A 23 -2.66 12.92 -31.06
C VAL A 23 -3.76 13.38 -31.99
N ALA A 24 -4.98 12.87 -31.80
CA ALA A 24 -6.18 13.38 -32.45
C ALA A 24 -6.73 14.60 -31.72
N MET A 25 -6.59 15.78 -32.34
CA MET A 25 -7.32 16.99 -31.92
C MET A 25 -8.75 16.92 -32.46
N LEU A 26 -9.72 16.96 -31.55
CA LEU A 26 -11.14 17.18 -31.90
C LEU A 26 -11.48 18.64 -31.72
N ASN A 27 -11.93 19.21 -32.84
CA ASN A 27 -12.40 20.58 -32.99
C ASN A 27 -13.80 20.77 -32.35
N VAL A 28 -13.98 21.85 -31.56
CA VAL A 28 -15.23 22.19 -30.89
C VAL A 28 -16.06 23.07 -31.79
N GLY A 29 -17.22 22.58 -32.24
CA GLY A 29 -18.28 23.36 -32.86
C GLY A 29 -19.45 23.61 -31.90
N ARG A 30 -19.97 24.82 -31.89
CA ARG A 30 -20.98 25.39 -30.99
C ARG A 30 -22.44 24.96 -31.32
N PRO A 31 -23.45 25.34 -30.51
CA PRO A 31 -24.50 24.46 -30.03
C PRO A 31 -25.85 24.64 -30.73
N GLY A 32 -26.66 23.59 -30.68
CA GLY A 32 -28.09 23.61 -31.09
C GLY A 32 -28.93 22.83 -30.11
N SER A 33 -30.00 23.44 -29.71
CA SER A 33 -31.02 23.06 -28.75
C SER A 33 -31.82 21.78 -29.08
N LEU A 34 -32.32 21.10 -28.00
CA LEU A 34 -33.68 20.56 -27.84
C LEU A 34 -33.87 19.09 -27.50
N GLN A 35 -34.53 18.98 -26.42
CA GLN A 35 -35.59 18.02 -25.98
C GLN A 35 -35.31 16.52 -25.74
N PRO A 36 -35.98 15.92 -24.77
CA PRO A 36 -35.70 14.60 -24.28
C PRO A 36 -36.50 13.51 -25.01
N VAL A 37 -35.81 12.50 -25.52
CA VAL A 37 -36.46 11.27 -26.00
C VAL A 37 -35.91 10.12 -25.17
N ALA A 38 -36.81 9.44 -24.48
CA ALA A 38 -36.54 8.20 -23.79
C ALA A 38 -36.09 7.12 -24.77
N ALA A 39 -34.86 6.67 -24.67
CA ALA A 39 -34.35 5.53 -25.40
C ALA A 39 -33.91 4.43 -24.48
N LYS A 40 -34.61 3.32 -24.55
CA LYS A 40 -34.21 2.03 -23.95
C LYS A 40 -32.85 1.62 -24.48
N HIS A 41 -31.86 1.51 -23.58
CA HIS A 41 -30.56 0.96 -23.92
C HIS A 41 -30.59 -0.58 -23.85
N THR A 42 -30.76 -1.20 -25.00
CA THR A 42 -30.30 -2.56 -25.22
C THR A 42 -28.78 -2.54 -25.40
N ARG A 43 -28.03 -2.96 -24.41
CA ARG A 43 -26.57 -3.09 -24.48
C ARG A 43 -26.19 -4.16 -25.49
N ASN A 44 -25.34 -3.78 -26.44
CA ASN A 44 -24.75 -4.63 -27.46
C ASN A 44 -23.81 -5.69 -26.84
N ILE A 45 -24.28 -6.91 -26.73
CA ILE A 45 -23.51 -8.10 -26.28
C ILE A 45 -22.43 -8.53 -27.31
N LYS A 46 -22.34 -7.88 -28.47
CA LYS A 46 -21.39 -8.28 -29.54
C LYS A 46 -19.92 -7.89 -29.35
N SER A 47 -19.57 -6.99 -28.43
CA SER A 47 -18.15 -6.64 -28.16
C SER A 47 -17.48 -7.57 -27.16
N LEU A 48 -18.22 -8.20 -26.25
CA LEU A 48 -17.67 -9.18 -25.31
C LEU A 48 -17.37 -10.54 -25.92
N ALA A 49 -18.13 -10.92 -26.97
CA ALA A 49 -17.90 -12.18 -27.68
C ALA A 49 -16.61 -12.19 -28.51
N ARG A 50 -16.07 -11.02 -28.89
CA ARG A 50 -14.78 -10.96 -29.63
C ARG A 50 -13.56 -11.03 -28.74
N LEU A 51 -13.63 -10.60 -27.45
CA LEU A 51 -12.54 -10.80 -26.50
C LEU A 51 -12.47 -12.24 -25.98
N SER A 52 -13.61 -12.87 -25.77
CA SER A 52 -13.67 -14.28 -25.33
C SER A 52 -13.24 -15.26 -26.42
N SER A 53 -13.47 -14.95 -27.70
CA SER A 53 -13.02 -15.84 -28.81
C SER A 53 -11.51 -15.73 -29.08
N THR A 54 -10.88 -14.59 -28.83
CA THR A 54 -9.42 -14.42 -28.99
C THR A 54 -8.63 -15.08 -27.85
N VAL A 55 -9.16 -15.09 -26.65
CA VAL A 55 -8.54 -15.79 -25.50
C VAL A 55 -8.73 -17.30 -25.60
N LEU A 56 -9.87 -17.77 -26.12
CA LEU A 56 -10.09 -19.20 -26.37
C LEU A 56 -9.30 -19.74 -27.56
N LEU A 57 -9.01 -18.91 -28.59
CA LEU A 57 -8.13 -19.32 -29.68
C LEU A 57 -6.65 -19.36 -29.30
N SER A 58 -6.19 -18.48 -28.41
CA SER A 58 -4.80 -18.52 -27.90
C SER A 58 -4.55 -19.67 -26.92
N SER A 59 -5.56 -20.05 -26.14
CA SER A 59 -5.50 -21.25 -25.30
C SER A 59 -5.62 -22.55 -26.10
N GLY A 60 -6.34 -22.55 -27.20
CA GLY A 60 -6.42 -23.67 -28.12
C GLY A 60 -5.10 -23.94 -28.89
N LEU A 61 -4.34 -22.93 -29.20
CA LEU A 61 -3.03 -23.04 -29.86
C LEU A 61 -1.93 -23.52 -28.90
N MET A 62 -2.01 -23.24 -27.61
CA MET A 62 -1.08 -23.81 -26.60
C MET A 62 -1.39 -25.29 -26.30
N LEU A 63 -2.66 -25.71 -26.34
CA LEU A 63 -3.00 -27.13 -26.17
C LEU A 63 -2.65 -27.97 -27.39
N SER A 64 -2.65 -27.38 -28.60
CA SER A 64 -2.25 -28.14 -29.80
C SER A 64 -0.76 -28.29 -30.00
N ALA A 65 0.06 -27.42 -29.38
CA ALA A 65 1.51 -27.58 -29.34
C ALA A 65 1.98 -28.69 -28.38
N LEU A 66 1.15 -29.08 -27.42
CA LEU A 66 1.46 -30.14 -26.45
C LEU A 66 1.15 -31.57 -26.96
N GLN A 67 0.49 -31.73 -28.13
CA GLN A 67 0.09 -33.05 -28.63
C GLN A 67 1.09 -33.67 -29.61
N VAL A 68 2.18 -33.02 -29.99
CA VAL A 68 3.08 -33.53 -31.07
C VAL A 68 4.27 -34.33 -30.57
N HIS A 69 4.53 -34.46 -29.26
CA HIS A 69 5.73 -35.18 -28.75
C HIS A 69 5.46 -36.26 -27.70
N ALA A 70 4.30 -36.92 -27.78
CA ALA A 70 3.99 -38.05 -26.92
C ALA A 70 4.02 -39.40 -27.65
N GLN A 71 4.99 -39.62 -28.55
CA GLN A 71 5.26 -40.95 -29.13
C GLN A 71 6.75 -41.16 -29.25
N SER A 72 7.31 -41.71 -28.22
CA SER A 72 8.44 -42.71 -28.22
C SER A 72 9.27 -42.58 -26.94
N ALA A 73 8.88 -43.29 -25.92
CA ALA A 73 9.82 -43.86 -24.92
C ALA A 73 9.06 -44.91 -24.11
N GLU A 74 8.91 -46.07 -24.75
CA GLU A 74 8.55 -47.29 -24.07
C GLU A 74 9.81 -48.14 -24.03
N SER A 75 10.54 -48.11 -22.91
CA SER A 75 11.39 -49.22 -22.46
C SER A 75 12.10 -48.89 -21.15
N ALA A 76 11.96 -49.82 -20.22
CA ALA A 76 12.62 -49.98 -18.93
C ALA A 76 11.81 -49.53 -17.71
N ALA A 77 10.78 -50.32 -17.38
CA ALA A 77 10.24 -50.42 -16.05
C ALA A 77 11.05 -51.43 -15.24
N ASP A 78 11.80 -50.96 -14.28
CA ASP A 78 12.21 -51.81 -13.17
C ASP A 78 11.43 -51.44 -11.92
N GLY A 79 10.76 -52.40 -11.37
CA GLY A 79 9.74 -52.24 -10.35
C GLY A 79 10.30 -51.77 -9.01
N GLN A 80 10.01 -50.55 -8.65
CA GLN A 80 9.93 -50.16 -7.26
C GLN A 80 8.48 -49.79 -6.96
N THR A 81 7.81 -50.64 -6.19
CA THR A 81 6.58 -50.35 -5.49
C THR A 81 6.74 -49.04 -4.69
N ALA A 82 6.21 -47.95 -5.25
CA ALA A 82 6.17 -46.69 -4.54
C ALA A 82 5.22 -46.82 -3.33
N SER A 83 5.82 -47.11 -2.18
CA SER A 83 5.19 -46.93 -0.89
C SER A 83 4.87 -45.44 -0.72
N SER A 84 3.59 -45.07 -0.83
CA SER A 84 3.10 -43.74 -0.58
C SER A 84 3.00 -43.47 0.92
N THR A 85 4.12 -43.49 1.61
CA THR A 85 4.27 -42.73 2.85
C THR A 85 4.56 -41.32 2.46
N ALA A 86 3.68 -40.39 2.87
CA ALA A 86 3.99 -38.97 2.81
C ALA A 86 5.44 -38.80 3.31
N ASP A 87 6.24 -37.98 2.62
CA ASP A 87 7.64 -37.73 3.02
C ASP A 87 7.62 -37.08 4.39
N THR A 88 7.67 -37.92 5.44
CA THR A 88 7.54 -37.51 6.85
C THR A 88 8.85 -36.98 7.41
N ASP A 89 9.93 -36.98 6.60
CA ASP A 89 11.23 -36.45 7.01
C ASP A 89 11.28 -34.93 6.94
N LEU A 90 10.80 -34.28 7.99
CA LEU A 90 10.84 -32.82 8.15
C LEU A 90 12.25 -32.24 8.28
N GLY A 91 13.29 -33.10 8.41
CA GLY A 91 14.69 -32.69 8.39
C GLY A 91 15.16 -32.17 7.02
N LYS A 92 14.37 -32.38 5.96
CA LYS A 92 14.67 -31.94 4.59
C LYS A 92 14.09 -30.57 4.22
N VAL A 93 13.40 -29.89 5.14
CA VAL A 93 12.89 -28.53 4.88
C VAL A 93 14.07 -27.59 4.65
N VAL A 94 14.16 -27.01 3.45
CA VAL A 94 15.22 -26.07 3.05
C VAL A 94 14.67 -24.68 2.85
N VAL A 95 15.51 -23.68 3.06
CA VAL A 95 15.20 -22.25 2.91
C VAL A 95 16.26 -21.53 2.09
N ARG A 96 15.91 -20.39 1.52
CA ARG A 96 16.80 -19.51 0.75
C ARG A 96 17.10 -18.19 1.45
N ALA A 97 16.71 -18.04 2.71
CA ALA A 97 16.75 -16.79 3.48
C ALA A 97 18.12 -16.11 3.53
N ARG A 98 19.22 -16.85 3.31
CA ARG A 98 20.58 -16.29 3.25
C ARG A 98 21.20 -16.38 1.85
N ASN A 99 20.37 -16.28 0.79
CA ASN A 99 20.79 -16.42 -0.61
C ASN A 99 21.44 -17.78 -0.95
N ARG A 100 21.24 -18.78 -0.10
CA ARG A 100 21.71 -20.16 -0.24
C ARG A 100 20.58 -21.11 0.07
N LEU A 101 20.62 -22.31 -0.52
CA LEU A 101 19.71 -23.39 -0.16
C LEU A 101 20.29 -24.12 1.07
N GLU A 102 19.66 -23.94 2.23
CA GLU A 102 20.13 -24.47 3.50
C GLU A 102 19.01 -25.19 4.25
N PRO A 103 19.30 -26.26 5.02
CA PRO A 103 18.29 -26.84 5.90
C PRO A 103 17.82 -25.83 6.93
N LEU A 104 16.50 -25.72 7.13
CA LEU A 104 15.90 -24.76 8.08
C LEU A 104 16.49 -24.87 9.49
N LYS A 105 16.84 -26.07 9.93
CA LYS A 105 17.45 -26.34 11.24
C LYS A 105 18.82 -25.70 11.43
N ASP A 106 19.56 -25.46 10.33
CA ASP A 106 20.93 -24.91 10.37
C ASP A 106 20.97 -23.39 10.18
N VAL A 107 19.81 -22.74 9.96
CA VAL A 107 19.70 -21.28 9.75
C VAL A 107 19.38 -20.58 11.07
N PRO A 108 20.29 -19.76 11.65
CA PRO A 108 20.13 -19.11 12.94
C PRO A 108 19.26 -17.84 12.86
N LEU A 109 18.06 -17.96 12.36
CA LEU A 109 17.09 -16.88 12.18
C LEU A 109 15.68 -17.34 12.55
N SER A 110 14.82 -16.40 12.98
CA SER A 110 13.38 -16.64 13.12
C SER A 110 12.73 -16.66 11.75
N ILE A 111 12.37 -17.85 11.23
CA ILE A 111 11.83 -18.04 9.88
C ILE A 111 10.59 -18.92 9.92
N SER A 112 9.51 -18.45 9.26
CA SER A 112 8.36 -19.28 8.89
C SER A 112 8.42 -19.59 7.39
N VAL A 113 8.11 -20.82 7.01
CA VAL A 113 8.05 -21.26 5.61
C VAL A 113 6.62 -21.66 5.27
N VAL A 114 6.13 -21.23 4.12
CA VAL A 114 4.82 -21.61 3.57
C VAL A 114 5.05 -22.16 2.16
N THR A 115 4.57 -23.36 1.89
CA THR A 115 4.77 -24.00 0.59
C THR A 115 3.74 -23.53 -0.44
N GLY A 116 4.12 -23.52 -1.72
CA GLY A 116 3.19 -23.20 -2.81
C GLY A 116 2.00 -24.17 -2.88
N LYS A 117 2.19 -25.42 -2.48
CA LYS A 117 1.09 -26.42 -2.41
C LYS A 117 0.03 -26.02 -1.38
N GLU A 118 0.45 -25.57 -0.19
CA GLU A 118 -0.47 -25.08 0.86
C GLU A 118 -1.25 -23.86 0.37
N LEU A 119 -0.57 -22.94 -0.31
CA LEU A 119 -1.23 -21.74 -0.87
C LEU A 119 -2.28 -22.10 -1.92
N SER A 120 -1.98 -23.02 -2.83
CA SER A 120 -2.88 -23.44 -3.91
C SER A 120 -4.15 -24.11 -3.38
N ARG A 121 -4.03 -24.98 -2.37
CA ARG A 121 -5.16 -25.75 -1.79
C ARG A 121 -6.24 -24.88 -1.15
N LEU A 122 -5.84 -23.77 -0.55
CA LEU A 122 -6.76 -22.82 0.09
C LEU A 122 -7.02 -21.60 -0.79
N ASN A 123 -6.65 -21.67 -2.08
CA ASN A 123 -6.77 -20.55 -3.03
C ASN A 123 -6.20 -19.24 -2.44
N ALA A 124 -5.04 -19.32 -1.79
CA ALA A 124 -4.36 -18.21 -1.14
C ALA A 124 -3.37 -17.59 -2.12
N THR A 125 -3.80 -16.61 -2.87
CA THR A 125 -3.00 -15.98 -3.94
C THR A 125 -2.85 -14.48 -3.79
N ASP A 126 -3.58 -13.87 -2.87
CA ASP A 126 -3.39 -12.48 -2.45
C ASP A 126 -2.26 -12.42 -1.40
N ILE A 127 -1.48 -11.36 -1.41
CA ILE A 127 -0.38 -11.17 -0.45
C ILE A 127 -0.86 -11.25 1.00
N LYS A 128 -2.05 -10.74 1.30
CA LYS A 128 -2.67 -10.83 2.63
C LYS A 128 -2.86 -12.29 3.06
N ASP A 129 -3.45 -13.10 2.19
CA ASP A 129 -3.74 -14.52 2.48
C ASP A 129 -2.44 -15.32 2.68
N VAL A 130 -1.38 -14.97 1.92
CA VAL A 130 -0.05 -15.57 2.06
C VAL A 130 0.55 -15.26 3.42
N LEU A 131 0.49 -14.00 3.84
CA LEU A 131 1.15 -13.53 5.06
C LEU A 131 0.43 -13.94 6.34
N GLN A 132 -0.87 -14.15 6.30
CA GLN A 132 -1.66 -14.63 7.44
C GLN A 132 -1.24 -16.02 7.92
N ARG A 133 -0.38 -16.73 7.17
CA ARG A 133 0.17 -18.04 7.54
C ARG A 133 1.40 -17.99 8.42
N ALA A 134 1.95 -16.82 8.67
CA ALA A 134 3.09 -16.62 9.59
C ALA A 134 2.66 -15.84 10.83
N GLY A 135 3.03 -16.32 12.01
CA GLY A 135 2.79 -15.59 13.27
C GLY A 135 3.61 -14.29 13.33
N ASN A 136 3.11 -13.30 14.06
CA ASN A 136 3.76 -12.00 14.28
C ASN A 136 3.98 -11.16 13.01
N VAL A 137 3.20 -11.44 11.96
CA VAL A 137 3.18 -10.70 10.70
C VAL A 137 1.79 -10.12 10.49
N GLN A 138 1.71 -8.86 10.13
CA GLN A 138 0.45 -8.18 9.90
C GLN A 138 0.49 -7.44 8.56
N TRP A 139 -0.61 -7.55 7.83
CA TRP A 139 -0.91 -6.75 6.67
C TRP A 139 -1.93 -5.69 7.06
N ASN A 140 -1.51 -4.43 7.05
CA ASN A 140 -2.41 -3.30 7.27
C ASN A 140 -2.96 -2.85 5.92
N GLN A 141 -4.22 -3.17 5.69
CA GLN A 141 -4.85 -2.86 4.41
C GLN A 141 -5.40 -1.44 4.41
N GLY A 142 -4.74 -0.56 3.66
CA GLY A 142 -5.35 0.67 3.17
C GLY A 142 -5.96 0.42 1.78
N ASN A 143 -5.29 0.90 0.75
CA ASN A 143 -5.54 0.53 -0.64
C ASN A 143 -4.23 -0.02 -1.25
N GLN A 144 -4.21 -0.24 -2.55
CA GLN A 144 -3.03 -0.74 -3.27
C GLN A 144 -1.82 0.22 -3.28
N ARG A 145 -1.92 1.41 -2.69
CA ARG A 145 -0.82 2.37 -2.48
C ARG A 145 -0.40 2.46 -1.02
N THR A 146 -1.38 2.37 -0.11
CA THR A 146 -1.21 2.69 1.31
C THR A 146 -1.18 1.47 2.21
N SER A 147 -1.23 0.27 1.64
CA SER A 147 -1.04 -0.97 2.38
C SER A 147 0.40 -1.10 2.88
N SER A 148 0.58 -1.60 4.08
CA SER A 148 1.88 -1.76 4.71
C SER A 148 2.01 -3.08 5.45
N LEU A 149 3.25 -3.52 5.59
CA LEU A 149 3.66 -4.72 6.30
C LEU A 149 4.21 -4.35 7.67
N ALA A 150 3.87 -5.15 8.67
CA ALA A 150 4.48 -5.05 9.99
C ALA A 150 4.91 -6.44 10.48
N ILE A 151 6.09 -6.51 11.08
CA ILE A 151 6.60 -7.67 11.81
C ILE A 151 6.86 -7.23 13.24
N ARG A 152 6.49 -8.04 14.23
CA ARG A 152 6.63 -7.72 15.66
C ARG A 152 5.91 -6.41 16.05
N GLY A 153 4.86 -6.06 15.32
CA GLY A 153 4.09 -4.82 15.51
C GLY A 153 4.79 -3.55 15.02
N ILE A 154 5.98 -3.66 14.39
CA ILE A 154 6.75 -2.56 13.83
C ILE A 154 6.71 -2.61 12.30
N GLY A 155 6.64 -1.45 11.62
CA GLY A 155 6.59 -1.37 10.17
C GLY A 155 5.31 -0.77 9.61
N LYS A 156 4.34 -0.39 10.45
CA LYS A 156 3.20 0.43 10.03
C LYS A 156 3.69 1.81 9.66
N ILE A 157 3.57 2.13 8.41
CA ILE A 157 4.20 3.28 7.78
C ILE A 157 3.19 4.41 7.63
N GLY A 158 3.65 5.67 7.77
CA GLY A 158 2.98 6.82 7.17
C GLY A 158 2.90 6.65 5.64
N GLN A 159 1.99 7.37 5.01
CA GLN A 159 1.65 7.16 3.60
C GLN A 159 2.35 8.21 2.73
N THR A 160 3.66 8.06 2.56
CA THR A 160 4.41 8.89 1.62
C THR A 160 5.24 8.01 0.68
N GLU A 161 5.25 8.37 -0.57
CA GLU A 161 6.03 7.68 -1.61
C GLU A 161 7.55 7.85 -1.40
N ALA A 162 7.95 8.85 -0.63
CA ALA A 162 9.36 9.10 -0.31
C ALA A 162 9.90 8.21 0.82
N GLN A 163 9.03 7.46 1.52
CA GLN A 163 9.41 6.60 2.64
C GLN A 163 9.59 5.14 2.20
N ASP A 164 10.73 4.54 2.58
CA ASP A 164 10.91 3.10 2.41
C ASP A 164 10.06 2.29 3.40
N PRO A 165 9.63 1.08 3.04
CA PRO A 165 9.09 0.13 3.99
C PRO A 165 10.18 -0.35 4.97
N SER A 166 9.78 -0.72 6.21
CA SER A 166 10.68 -1.34 7.18
C SER A 166 10.75 -2.86 7.03
N VAL A 167 9.71 -3.45 6.38
CA VAL A 167 9.65 -4.87 6.02
C VAL A 167 9.77 -5.00 4.52
N GLY A 168 10.81 -5.70 4.07
CA GLY A 168 11.08 -5.91 2.65
C GLY A 168 10.23 -7.01 2.02
N VAL A 169 10.02 -6.91 0.72
CA VAL A 169 9.52 -8.00 -0.11
C VAL A 169 10.54 -8.28 -1.19
N ASN A 170 10.96 -9.53 -1.27
CA ASN A 170 11.89 -10.03 -2.26
C ASN A 170 11.18 -11.07 -3.13
N VAL A 171 11.18 -10.93 -4.45
CA VAL A 171 10.61 -11.90 -5.38
C VAL A 171 11.72 -12.39 -6.29
N ASP A 172 12.01 -13.68 -6.26
CA ASP A 172 13.08 -14.30 -7.05
C ASP A 172 14.46 -13.60 -6.97
N GLY A 173 14.82 -13.12 -5.77
CA GLY A 173 16.08 -12.40 -5.55
C GLY A 173 16.00 -10.89 -5.78
N VAL A 174 14.92 -10.36 -6.32
CA VAL A 174 14.73 -8.93 -6.57
C VAL A 174 14.01 -8.26 -5.40
N ASN A 175 14.63 -7.27 -4.78
CA ASN A 175 14.00 -6.47 -3.73
C ASN A 175 12.97 -5.49 -4.33
N TYR A 176 11.72 -5.56 -3.87
CA TYR A 176 10.66 -4.62 -4.23
C TYR A 176 10.69 -3.46 -3.22
N ALA A 177 11.40 -2.40 -3.56
CA ALA A 177 11.56 -1.25 -2.68
C ALA A 177 10.24 -0.48 -2.44
N TYR A 178 9.19 -0.76 -3.21
CA TYR A 178 7.85 -0.24 -3.03
C TYR A 178 6.85 -1.42 -2.88
N ASN A 179 6.47 -1.74 -1.65
CA ASN A 179 5.65 -2.92 -1.34
C ASN A 179 4.28 -2.94 -2.03
N ALA A 180 3.74 -1.77 -2.40
CA ALA A 180 2.46 -1.66 -3.07
C ALA A 180 2.39 -2.44 -4.39
N ILE A 181 3.52 -2.67 -5.06
CA ILE A 181 3.62 -3.50 -6.28
C ILE A 181 2.99 -4.88 -6.04
N THR A 182 3.20 -5.47 -4.85
CA THR A 182 2.71 -6.82 -4.52
C THR A 182 1.19 -6.93 -4.44
N SER A 183 0.48 -5.82 -4.27
CA SER A 183 -0.98 -5.80 -4.19
C SER A 183 -1.69 -5.95 -5.54
N SER A 184 -0.96 -5.80 -6.66
CA SER A 184 -1.49 -5.96 -8.02
C SER A 184 -1.34 -7.37 -8.59
N TYR A 185 -0.57 -8.26 -7.93
CA TYR A 185 -0.29 -9.61 -8.38
C TYR A 185 -1.22 -10.66 -7.76
N ASP A 186 -1.51 -11.69 -8.54
CA ASP A 186 -1.91 -12.99 -8.02
C ASP A 186 -0.67 -13.89 -7.93
N PHE A 187 -0.32 -14.29 -6.71
CA PHE A 187 0.81 -15.18 -6.46
C PHE A 187 0.45 -16.63 -6.74
N VAL A 188 0.59 -17.03 -8.00
CA VAL A 188 0.38 -18.40 -8.48
C VAL A 188 1.68 -19.00 -8.97
N ASP A 189 1.76 -20.34 -9.03
CA ASP A 189 2.95 -21.08 -9.43
C ASP A 189 4.17 -20.72 -8.56
N ILE A 190 3.92 -20.69 -7.26
CA ILE A 190 4.90 -20.38 -6.22
C ILE A 190 5.54 -21.68 -5.72
N ASP A 191 6.83 -21.66 -5.49
CA ASP A 191 7.58 -22.74 -4.84
C ASP A 191 7.47 -22.62 -3.31
N SER A 192 7.86 -21.47 -2.78
CA SER A 192 7.84 -21.18 -1.35
C SER A 192 7.67 -19.70 -1.04
N VAL A 193 7.16 -19.42 0.15
CA VAL A 193 7.23 -18.10 0.78
C VAL A 193 7.94 -18.25 2.11
N GLU A 194 8.96 -17.45 2.32
CA GLU A 194 9.76 -17.43 3.54
C GLU A 194 9.58 -16.08 4.23
N VAL A 195 9.17 -16.10 5.49
CA VAL A 195 9.06 -14.89 6.32
C VAL A 195 10.18 -14.90 7.33
N THR A 196 11.19 -14.07 7.13
CA THR A 196 12.31 -13.89 8.03
C THR A 196 12.08 -12.68 8.92
N ARG A 197 12.06 -12.89 10.22
CA ARG A 197 11.87 -11.85 11.22
C ARG A 197 13.22 -11.37 11.74
N GLY A 198 13.27 -10.12 12.23
CA GLY A 198 14.51 -9.44 12.60
C GLY A 198 15.23 -8.80 11.41
N PRO A 199 16.19 -7.88 11.67
CA PRO A 199 16.93 -7.16 10.64
C PRO A 199 17.69 -8.08 9.67
N GLN A 200 17.51 -7.89 8.37
CA GLN A 200 18.19 -8.65 7.31
C GLN A 200 19.04 -7.74 6.41
N GLY A 201 19.49 -6.61 6.95
CA GLY A 201 20.20 -5.59 6.18
C GLY A 201 21.52 -6.03 5.58
N THR A 202 22.20 -7.03 6.13
CA THR A 202 23.52 -7.47 5.64
C THR A 202 23.45 -8.11 4.24
N LEU A 203 22.54 -9.05 4.02
CA LEU A 203 22.43 -9.75 2.73
C LEU A 203 21.31 -9.22 1.86
N LEU A 204 20.11 -8.98 2.44
CA LEU A 204 18.92 -8.62 1.67
C LEU A 204 18.75 -7.10 1.51
N GLY A 205 19.54 -6.32 2.21
CA GLY A 205 19.78 -4.89 1.99
C GLY A 205 18.60 -4.00 2.28
N LYS A 206 18.12 -3.28 1.26
CA LYS A 206 17.12 -2.21 1.40
C LYS A 206 15.76 -2.73 1.91
N ALA A 207 15.08 -1.88 2.71
CA ALA A 207 13.76 -2.17 3.27
C ALA A 207 13.70 -3.40 4.18
N SER A 208 14.80 -3.81 4.79
CA SER A 208 14.93 -5.03 5.59
C SER A 208 15.30 -4.77 7.06
N SER A 209 14.97 -3.58 7.58
CA SER A 209 15.36 -3.19 8.96
C SER A 209 14.59 -3.96 10.04
N ILE A 210 13.44 -4.54 9.72
CA ILE A 210 12.56 -5.28 10.66
C ILE A 210 12.37 -6.73 10.24
N GLY A 211 12.48 -7.03 8.95
CA GLY A 211 12.32 -8.36 8.40
C GLY A 211 12.12 -8.35 6.89
N VAL A 212 12.06 -9.53 6.30
CA VAL A 212 11.88 -9.72 4.86
C VAL A 212 10.93 -10.86 4.57
N ILE A 213 10.11 -10.69 3.53
CA ILE A 213 9.27 -11.73 2.95
C ILE A 213 9.87 -12.09 1.60
N SER A 214 10.36 -13.30 1.47
CA SER A 214 10.92 -13.83 0.23
C SER A 214 9.91 -14.74 -0.45
N ILE A 215 9.55 -14.44 -1.69
CA ILE A 215 8.62 -15.21 -2.51
C ILE A 215 9.43 -15.82 -3.65
N ASN A 216 9.47 -17.14 -3.69
CA ASN A 216 10.20 -17.89 -4.70
C ASN A 216 9.19 -18.50 -5.68
N THR A 217 9.30 -18.20 -6.96
CA THR A 217 8.49 -18.80 -8.00
C THR A 217 9.10 -20.12 -8.47
N ARG A 218 8.28 -21.03 -9.04
CA ARG A 218 8.82 -22.24 -9.65
C ARG A 218 9.68 -21.87 -10.85
N LYS A 219 10.87 -22.48 -10.91
CA LYS A 219 11.84 -22.26 -11.98
C LYS A 219 11.50 -23.13 -13.20
N PRO A 220 11.93 -22.75 -14.41
CA PRO A 220 11.95 -23.67 -15.55
C PRO A 220 12.74 -24.94 -15.24
N SER A 221 12.32 -26.07 -15.80
CA SER A 221 13.04 -27.34 -15.77
C SER A 221 13.02 -27.99 -17.17
N PHE A 222 13.93 -28.92 -17.43
CA PHE A 222 13.94 -29.66 -18.67
C PHE A 222 12.87 -30.78 -18.72
N THR A 223 12.34 -31.15 -17.55
CA THR A 223 11.20 -32.06 -17.44
C THR A 223 9.90 -31.30 -17.74
N SER A 224 9.11 -31.76 -18.69
CA SER A 224 7.82 -31.19 -19.01
C SER A 224 6.84 -31.40 -17.87
N ASP A 225 6.18 -30.31 -17.45
CA ASP A 225 5.09 -30.33 -16.50
C ASP A 225 4.06 -29.25 -16.85
N ALA A 226 2.80 -29.53 -16.56
CA ALA A 226 1.75 -28.52 -16.64
C ALA A 226 0.77 -28.70 -15.48
N GLU A 227 0.29 -27.60 -14.96
CA GLU A 227 -0.67 -27.54 -13.86
C GLU A 227 -1.70 -26.45 -14.14
N TYR A 228 -2.96 -26.70 -13.77
CA TYR A 228 -4.02 -25.72 -13.92
C TYR A 228 -4.98 -25.73 -12.74
N SER A 229 -5.67 -24.62 -12.54
CA SER A 229 -6.75 -24.49 -11.55
C SER A 229 -7.84 -23.56 -12.07
N VAL A 230 -9.09 -23.95 -11.86
CA VAL A 230 -10.27 -23.13 -12.11
C VAL A 230 -11.10 -23.11 -10.83
N THR A 231 -11.45 -21.94 -10.35
CA THR A 231 -12.21 -21.74 -9.11
C THR A 231 -13.44 -20.89 -9.39
N PHE A 232 -14.61 -21.43 -9.08
CA PHE A 232 -15.90 -20.73 -9.10
C PHE A 232 -16.32 -20.38 -7.68
N GLY A 233 -16.90 -19.24 -7.47
CA GLY A 233 -17.34 -18.82 -6.14
C GLY A 233 -18.62 -18.00 -6.15
N GLN A 234 -19.10 -17.66 -4.97
CA GLN A 234 -20.21 -16.72 -4.81
C GLN A 234 -19.86 -15.35 -5.42
N ARG A 235 -20.86 -14.52 -5.73
CA ARG A 235 -20.71 -13.17 -6.30
C ARG A 235 -19.93 -13.15 -7.62
N ASP A 236 -20.30 -14.05 -8.53
CA ASP A 236 -19.72 -14.18 -9.87
C ASP A 236 -18.18 -14.32 -9.87
N TYR A 237 -17.65 -14.87 -8.76
CA TYR A 237 -16.22 -15.09 -8.65
C TYR A 237 -15.78 -16.21 -9.57
N LEU A 238 -14.85 -15.87 -10.45
CA LEU A 238 -14.17 -16.79 -11.33
C LEU A 238 -12.67 -16.50 -11.31
N LYS A 239 -11.88 -17.52 -11.00
CA LYS A 239 -10.44 -17.48 -11.09
C LYS A 239 -9.94 -18.66 -11.89
N GLY A 240 -9.01 -18.39 -12.79
CA GLY A 240 -8.28 -19.43 -13.50
C GLY A 240 -6.80 -19.13 -13.52
N TRP A 241 -5.98 -20.17 -13.35
CA TRP A 241 -4.57 -20.07 -13.64
C TRP A 241 -4.06 -21.36 -14.28
N ALA A 242 -3.02 -21.21 -15.07
CA ALA A 242 -2.29 -22.33 -15.65
C ALA A 242 -0.79 -22.01 -15.68
N ALA A 243 0.01 -23.02 -15.44
CA ALA A 243 1.45 -22.96 -15.57
C ALA A 243 1.96 -24.23 -16.26
N GLY A 244 2.99 -24.09 -17.07
CA GLY A 244 3.63 -25.23 -17.70
C GLY A 244 4.97 -24.86 -18.29
N GLY A 245 5.78 -25.89 -18.53
CA GLY A 245 7.13 -25.72 -19.06
C GLY A 245 7.75 -27.05 -19.50
N GLY A 246 9.01 -26.98 -19.86
CA GLY A 246 9.81 -28.11 -20.31
C GLY A 246 11.01 -27.67 -21.14
N ALA A 247 11.71 -28.62 -21.71
CA ALA A 247 12.79 -28.36 -22.65
C ALA A 247 12.27 -27.71 -23.94
N VAL A 248 12.94 -26.66 -24.40
CA VAL A 248 12.86 -26.14 -25.78
C VAL A 248 13.97 -26.79 -26.61
N ILE A 249 15.13 -26.92 -26.00
CA ILE A 249 16.28 -27.65 -26.49
C ILE A 249 16.79 -28.48 -25.29
N ASP A 250 16.87 -29.79 -25.44
CA ASP A 250 17.26 -30.65 -24.34
C ASP A 250 18.61 -30.22 -23.77
N ASP A 251 18.70 -30.22 -22.44
CA ASP A 251 19.87 -29.82 -21.63
C ASP A 251 20.45 -28.43 -21.89
N LEU A 252 19.88 -27.64 -22.82
CA LEU A 252 20.36 -26.29 -23.15
C LEU A 252 19.37 -25.17 -22.82
N LEU A 253 18.09 -25.31 -23.22
CA LEU A 253 17.10 -24.26 -23.06
C LEU A 253 15.79 -24.84 -22.55
N ALA A 254 15.41 -24.47 -21.35
CA ALA A 254 14.09 -24.75 -20.78
C ALA A 254 13.26 -23.46 -20.67
N TRP A 255 11.94 -23.62 -20.66
CA TRP A 255 11.00 -22.52 -20.45
C TRP A 255 9.94 -22.87 -19.40
N ARG A 256 9.30 -21.85 -18.83
CA ARG A 256 8.10 -21.97 -18.01
C ARG A 256 7.21 -20.76 -18.20
N GLY A 257 5.95 -20.99 -18.55
CA GLY A 257 4.91 -19.96 -18.67
C GLY A 257 3.90 -20.11 -17.54
N THR A 258 3.42 -18.96 -17.02
CA THR A 258 2.36 -18.90 -16.01
C THR A 258 1.40 -17.79 -16.38
N ILE A 259 0.10 -18.08 -16.36
CA ILE A 259 -0.97 -17.09 -16.55
C ILE A 259 -2.00 -17.24 -15.45
N SER A 260 -2.57 -16.14 -15.01
CA SER A 260 -3.66 -16.11 -14.04
C SER A 260 -4.66 -15.01 -14.40
N PHE A 261 -5.92 -15.29 -14.20
CA PHE A 261 -6.97 -14.27 -14.22
C PHE A 261 -7.91 -14.43 -13.03
N THR A 262 -8.40 -13.34 -12.49
CA THR A 262 -9.38 -13.31 -11.41
C THR A 262 -10.42 -12.25 -11.70
N LYS A 263 -11.70 -12.62 -11.63
CA LYS A 263 -12.84 -11.71 -11.71
C LYS A 263 -13.83 -12.08 -10.62
N GLY A 264 -14.52 -11.11 -10.05
CA GLY A 264 -15.59 -11.35 -9.08
C GLY A 264 -16.18 -10.03 -8.56
N ASP A 265 -17.46 -10.05 -8.22
CA ASP A 265 -18.12 -8.92 -7.61
C ASP A 265 -17.73 -8.77 -6.16
N GLY A 266 -17.82 -7.54 -5.66
CA GLY A 266 -17.50 -7.22 -4.28
C GLY A 266 -18.58 -7.64 -3.28
N TYR A 267 -18.26 -7.58 -2.01
CA TYR A 267 -19.19 -7.91 -0.94
C TYR A 267 -19.88 -6.69 -0.30
N LEU A 268 -19.47 -5.48 -0.66
CA LEU A 268 -20.15 -4.26 -0.25
C LEU A 268 -21.04 -3.80 -1.40
N THR A 269 -22.31 -3.52 -1.09
CA THR A 269 -23.27 -2.98 -2.05
C THR A 269 -23.31 -1.47 -1.94
N ASN A 270 -23.57 -0.78 -3.06
CA ASN A 270 -23.81 0.67 -3.04
C ASN A 270 -25.30 0.94 -2.83
N ILE A 271 -25.66 1.69 -1.79
CA ILE A 271 -27.07 2.02 -1.49
C ILE A 271 -27.62 2.95 -2.55
N TYR A 272 -26.79 3.85 -3.06
CA TYR A 272 -27.18 4.84 -4.07
C TYR A 272 -27.43 4.18 -5.44
N ASN A 273 -26.61 3.20 -5.81
CA ASN A 273 -26.78 2.38 -7.01
C ASN A 273 -26.53 0.92 -6.69
N ARG A 274 -27.60 0.15 -6.46
CA ARG A 274 -27.53 -1.25 -6.01
C ARG A 274 -26.95 -2.23 -7.05
N ASP A 275 -26.82 -1.79 -8.30
CA ASP A 275 -26.15 -2.58 -9.35
C ASP A 275 -24.61 -2.50 -9.26
N GLU A 276 -24.08 -1.62 -8.39
CA GLU A 276 -22.66 -1.47 -8.15
C GLU A 276 -22.24 -2.17 -6.86
N THR A 277 -21.16 -2.92 -6.96
CA THR A 277 -20.51 -3.56 -5.81
C THR A 277 -19.10 -3.02 -5.60
N TYR A 278 -18.62 -3.11 -4.36
CA TYR A 278 -17.27 -2.67 -3.98
C TYR A 278 -16.49 -3.82 -3.37
N THR A 279 -15.17 -3.74 -3.40
CA THR A 279 -14.21 -4.83 -3.13
C THR A 279 -14.17 -5.90 -4.23
N ASN A 280 -14.62 -5.55 -5.43
CA ASN A 280 -14.53 -6.43 -6.59
C ASN A 280 -13.08 -6.79 -6.93
N LYS A 281 -12.91 -7.88 -7.67
CA LYS A 281 -11.62 -8.35 -8.20
C LYS A 281 -11.65 -8.29 -9.70
N GLN A 282 -10.56 -7.77 -10.28
CA GLN A 282 -10.31 -7.80 -11.72
C GLN A 282 -8.81 -7.78 -11.97
N ARG A 283 -8.21 -8.95 -12.12
CA ARG A 283 -6.77 -9.10 -12.29
C ARG A 283 -6.43 -10.03 -13.44
N PHE A 284 -5.31 -9.75 -14.07
CA PHE A 284 -4.63 -10.65 -14.98
C PHE A 284 -3.13 -10.56 -14.68
N THR A 285 -2.46 -11.70 -14.64
CA THR A 285 -1.01 -11.76 -14.43
C THR A 285 -0.42 -12.78 -15.41
N GLY A 286 0.64 -12.40 -16.09
CA GLY A 286 1.42 -13.28 -16.94
C GLY A 286 2.89 -13.25 -16.54
N ARG A 287 3.54 -14.42 -16.52
CA ARG A 287 4.98 -14.59 -16.31
C ARG A 287 5.51 -15.63 -17.28
N VAL A 288 6.61 -15.29 -17.96
CA VAL A 288 7.34 -16.24 -18.80
C VAL A 288 8.80 -16.25 -18.36
N GLN A 289 9.36 -17.42 -18.24
CA GLN A 289 10.73 -17.64 -17.80
C GLN A 289 11.47 -18.51 -18.80
N PHE A 290 12.73 -18.23 -19.01
CA PHE A 290 13.65 -19.04 -19.79
C PHE A 290 14.87 -19.37 -18.92
N LEU A 291 15.33 -20.59 -18.98
CA LEU A 291 16.57 -21.07 -18.37
C LEU A 291 17.47 -21.58 -19.48
N LEU A 292 18.59 -20.90 -19.68
CA LEU A 292 19.62 -21.30 -20.63
C LEU A 292 20.82 -21.83 -19.84
N THR A 293 21.28 -23.05 -20.17
CA THR A 293 22.42 -23.74 -19.56
C THR A 293 23.49 -24.03 -20.61
N PRO A 294 24.24 -23.00 -21.07
CA PRO A 294 25.20 -23.14 -22.18
C PRO A 294 26.38 -24.05 -21.81
N THR A 295 26.66 -24.23 -20.53
CA THR A 295 27.63 -25.15 -19.98
C THR A 295 27.07 -25.71 -18.65
N GLU A 296 27.69 -26.75 -18.12
CA GLU A 296 27.33 -27.32 -16.79
C GLU A 296 27.53 -26.29 -15.67
N ASP A 297 28.43 -25.33 -15.85
CA ASP A 297 28.79 -24.31 -14.87
C ASP A 297 28.00 -23.00 -14.99
N THR A 298 27.22 -22.81 -16.07
CA THR A 298 26.56 -21.55 -16.37
C THR A 298 25.05 -21.70 -16.45
N ASN A 299 24.33 -20.97 -15.62
CA ASN A 299 22.88 -20.86 -15.68
C ASN A 299 22.47 -19.39 -15.93
N VAL A 300 21.68 -19.16 -16.97
CA VAL A 300 21.11 -17.86 -17.30
C VAL A 300 19.60 -17.96 -17.25
N ARG A 301 18.97 -17.23 -16.31
CA ARG A 301 17.51 -17.19 -16.16
C ARG A 301 16.98 -15.82 -16.52
N LEU A 302 16.10 -15.74 -17.52
CA LEU A 302 15.35 -14.55 -17.90
C LEU A 302 13.91 -14.68 -17.43
N ILE A 303 13.39 -13.68 -16.73
CA ILE A 303 12.00 -13.60 -16.25
C ILE A 303 11.34 -12.36 -16.86
N LEU A 304 10.22 -12.54 -17.51
CA LEU A 304 9.37 -11.48 -18.05
C LEU A 304 8.01 -11.54 -17.35
N GLU A 305 7.56 -10.43 -16.78
CA GLU A 305 6.31 -10.36 -16.03
C GLU A 305 5.46 -9.19 -16.51
N LYS A 306 4.16 -9.42 -16.58
CA LYS A 306 3.19 -8.38 -16.92
C LYS A 306 1.90 -8.55 -16.15
N THR A 307 1.47 -7.46 -15.49
CA THR A 307 0.13 -7.27 -14.95
C THR A 307 -0.48 -6.07 -15.69
N PRO A 308 -1.34 -6.28 -16.69
CA PRO A 308 -2.01 -5.21 -17.40
C PRO A 308 -2.81 -4.33 -16.45
N ARG A 309 -2.99 -3.05 -16.82
CA ARG A 309 -3.80 -2.12 -16.03
C ARG A 309 -5.24 -2.63 -15.93
N ALA A 310 -5.72 -2.77 -14.70
CA ALA A 310 -7.08 -3.20 -14.40
C ALA A 310 -7.64 -2.40 -13.24
N GLY A 311 -8.96 -2.25 -13.19
CA GLY A 311 -9.66 -1.48 -12.17
C GLY A 311 -10.31 -2.35 -11.11
N GLU A 312 -10.02 -2.11 -9.82
CA GLU A 312 -10.70 -2.74 -8.68
C GLU A 312 -11.36 -1.67 -7.81
N THR A 313 -12.59 -1.89 -7.35
CA THR A 313 -13.33 -0.96 -6.48
C THR A 313 -12.94 -1.17 -5.01
N THR A 314 -11.68 -0.91 -4.68
CA THR A 314 -11.11 -1.21 -3.35
C THR A 314 -10.59 0.01 -2.60
N ASN A 315 -10.70 1.23 -3.19
CA ASN A 315 -10.11 2.42 -2.61
C ASN A 315 -10.98 3.05 -1.52
N GLY A 316 -10.39 3.31 -0.35
CA GLY A 316 -10.99 4.11 0.71
C GLY A 316 -12.29 3.56 1.31
N LEU A 317 -12.55 2.26 1.19
CA LEU A 317 -13.80 1.64 1.61
C LEU A 317 -13.89 1.54 3.12
N THR A 318 -14.71 2.40 3.70
CA THR A 318 -15.03 2.39 5.12
C THR A 318 -16.53 2.54 5.32
N ILE A 319 -17.06 1.84 6.31
CA ILE A 319 -18.43 2.02 6.79
C ILE A 319 -18.38 3.07 7.89
N ARG A 320 -19.30 4.02 7.84
CA ARG A 320 -19.41 5.06 8.85
C ARG A 320 -20.15 4.55 10.08
N THR A 321 -19.75 5.09 11.23
CA THR A 321 -20.48 4.96 12.50
C THR A 321 -20.84 6.35 13.00
N PRO A 322 -21.85 6.50 13.87
CA PRO A 322 -22.20 7.80 14.43
C PRO A 322 -21.00 8.53 15.00
N THR A 323 -20.80 9.77 14.58
CA THR A 323 -19.75 10.62 15.12
C THR A 323 -20.15 11.09 16.51
N PRO A 324 -19.35 10.88 17.57
CA PRO A 324 -19.65 11.42 18.89
C PRO A 324 -19.86 12.92 18.87
N THR A 325 -20.97 13.37 19.42
CA THR A 325 -21.35 14.79 19.48
C THR A 325 -20.66 15.55 20.60
N THR A 326 -19.96 14.85 21.49
CA THR A 326 -19.24 15.43 22.63
C THR A 326 -17.82 14.88 22.66
N PHE A 327 -16.86 15.78 22.82
CA PHE A 327 -15.45 15.42 23.06
C PHE A 327 -15.23 14.93 24.49
N ALA A 328 -14.06 14.31 24.74
CA ALA A 328 -13.71 13.77 26.07
C ALA A 328 -13.66 14.85 27.19
N ASN A 329 -13.43 16.10 26.84
CA ASN A 329 -13.46 17.25 27.76
C ASN A 329 -14.85 17.84 28.01
N GLY A 330 -15.92 17.22 27.45
CA GLY A 330 -17.30 17.69 27.58
C GLY A 330 -17.71 18.77 26.57
N ALA A 331 -16.79 19.27 25.75
CA ALA A 331 -17.12 20.25 24.72
C ALA A 331 -17.93 19.60 23.57
N THR A 332 -18.86 20.37 22.99
CA THR A 332 -19.66 19.92 21.85
C THR A 332 -18.83 19.80 20.58
N ASN A 333 -18.95 18.68 19.88
CA ASN A 333 -18.43 18.53 18.51
C ASN A 333 -19.42 19.15 17.52
N ALA A 334 -19.26 20.42 17.25
CA ALA A 334 -20.25 21.23 16.54
C ALA A 334 -20.36 20.91 15.03
N THR A 335 -19.35 20.25 14.43
CA THR A 335 -19.34 19.99 12.99
C THR A 335 -19.04 18.52 12.71
N THR A 336 -20.09 17.72 12.67
CA THR A 336 -20.04 16.31 12.31
C THR A 336 -20.52 16.11 10.86
N ASN A 337 -20.34 14.92 10.29
CA ASN A 337 -20.92 14.60 8.99
C ASN A 337 -22.45 14.67 9.03
N GLU A 338 -23.05 14.21 10.11
CA GLU A 338 -24.49 14.27 10.36
C GLU A 338 -24.99 15.71 10.38
N THR A 339 -24.29 16.59 11.08
CA THR A 339 -24.62 18.03 11.12
C THR A 339 -24.52 18.65 9.72
N ARG A 340 -23.50 18.30 8.94
CA ARG A 340 -23.35 18.80 7.56
C ARG A 340 -24.46 18.31 6.66
N LEU A 341 -24.76 17.02 6.67
CA LEU A 341 -25.83 16.41 5.86
C LEU A 341 -27.22 16.89 6.29
N GLY A 342 -27.41 17.31 7.55
CA GLY A 342 -28.63 17.92 8.05
C GLY A 342 -28.87 19.36 7.58
N ARG A 343 -27.91 19.99 6.89
CA ARG A 343 -28.08 21.34 6.34
C ARG A 343 -29.19 21.41 5.29
N PRO A 344 -30.01 22.46 5.25
CA PRO A 344 -31.04 22.65 4.23
C PRO A 344 -30.54 22.48 2.80
N TRP A 345 -29.29 22.82 2.52
CA TRP A 345 -28.65 22.61 1.22
C TRP A 345 -28.77 21.14 0.73
N PHE A 346 -28.54 20.19 1.61
CA PHE A 346 -28.57 18.76 1.27
C PHE A 346 -29.99 18.18 1.42
N THR A 347 -30.73 18.57 2.45
CA THR A 347 -32.06 18.00 2.74
C THR A 347 -33.15 18.46 1.77
N GLN A 348 -32.95 19.58 1.07
CA GLN A 348 -33.88 20.12 0.06
C GLN A 348 -33.61 19.53 -1.33
N GLN A 349 -32.49 18.91 -1.57
CA GLN A 349 -32.25 18.18 -2.83
C GLN A 349 -33.16 16.95 -2.84
N SER A 350 -33.98 16.85 -3.89
CA SER A 350 -35.02 15.83 -4.03
C SER A 350 -34.56 14.42 -3.69
N SER A 351 -35.30 13.70 -2.88
CA SER A 351 -35.13 12.31 -2.47
C SER A 351 -34.08 12.01 -1.41
N PHE A 352 -33.29 12.97 -0.92
CA PHE A 352 -32.32 12.71 0.12
C PHE A 352 -32.94 13.00 1.52
N THR A 353 -33.05 11.99 2.35
CA THR A 353 -33.37 12.11 3.76
C THR A 353 -32.17 11.70 4.58
N VAL A 354 -31.71 12.57 5.49
CA VAL A 354 -30.66 12.22 6.45
C VAL A 354 -31.23 11.19 7.42
N ASN A 355 -30.86 9.96 7.23
CA ASN A 355 -31.24 8.84 8.09
C ASN A 355 -30.08 7.87 8.23
N ASP A 356 -30.22 6.87 9.09
CA ASP A 356 -29.17 5.90 9.37
C ASP A 356 -28.71 5.13 8.11
N THR A 357 -29.59 4.98 7.12
CA THR A 357 -29.27 4.29 5.86
C THR A 357 -28.18 5.01 5.09
N TYR A 358 -28.26 6.34 4.99
CA TYR A 358 -27.24 7.14 4.29
C TYR A 358 -26.01 7.43 5.15
N LEU A 359 -26.23 7.64 6.45
CA LEU A 359 -25.13 7.98 7.35
C LEU A 359 -24.25 6.77 7.68
N TYR A 360 -24.83 5.57 7.78
CA TYR A 360 -24.14 4.41 8.36
C TYR A 360 -24.18 3.16 7.48
N GLY A 361 -24.24 3.33 6.16
CA GLY A 361 -24.18 2.22 5.23
C GLY A 361 -25.34 1.23 5.37
N GLY A 362 -26.58 1.73 5.55
CA GLY A 362 -27.77 0.91 5.67
C GLY A 362 -27.95 0.22 7.02
N GLY A 363 -27.01 0.39 7.95
CA GLY A 363 -27.02 -0.27 9.25
C GLY A 363 -26.64 -1.76 9.23
N ASP A 364 -26.45 -2.34 8.06
CA ASP A 364 -26.09 -3.75 7.87
C ASP A 364 -24.57 -4.01 7.90
N GLY A 365 -23.76 -2.94 7.94
CA GLY A 365 -22.30 -3.02 7.91
C GLY A 365 -21.71 -3.53 6.59
N LYS A 366 -22.53 -3.66 5.55
CA LYS A 366 -22.16 -4.25 4.25
C LYS A 366 -22.48 -3.34 3.07
N SER A 367 -22.82 -2.09 3.33
CA SER A 367 -23.19 -1.12 2.30
C SER A 367 -22.36 0.16 2.38
N VAL A 368 -22.15 0.78 1.24
CA VAL A 368 -21.50 2.08 1.06
C VAL A 368 -22.43 3.01 0.28
N ASP A 369 -22.10 4.29 0.26
CA ASP A 369 -22.94 5.34 -0.30
C ASP A 369 -22.09 6.26 -1.19
N TYR A 370 -21.89 5.85 -2.43
CA TYR A 370 -21.09 6.57 -3.42
C TYR A 370 -21.93 6.94 -4.63
N ALA A 371 -21.87 8.19 -5.04
CA ALA A 371 -22.58 8.68 -6.22
C ALA A 371 -22.06 8.07 -7.53
N THR A 372 -20.80 7.68 -7.57
CA THR A 372 -20.16 7.15 -8.78
C THR A 372 -19.12 6.10 -8.40
N GLN A 373 -19.14 4.96 -9.06
CA GLN A 373 -18.10 3.95 -8.92
C GLN A 373 -16.75 4.47 -9.43
N ARG A 374 -15.71 4.38 -8.59
CA ARG A 374 -14.37 4.88 -8.88
C ARG A 374 -13.33 3.81 -8.61
N PRO A 375 -12.98 3.00 -9.63
CA PRO A 375 -12.01 1.95 -9.46
C PRO A 375 -10.61 2.51 -9.22
N VAL A 376 -9.82 1.79 -8.43
CA VAL A 376 -8.37 1.91 -8.40
C VAL A 376 -7.80 1.16 -9.59
N ILE A 377 -7.03 1.83 -10.42
CA ILE A 377 -6.36 1.23 -11.57
C ILE A 377 -4.92 0.94 -11.20
N THR A 378 -4.51 -0.31 -11.27
CA THR A 378 -3.14 -0.74 -11.02
C THR A 378 -2.61 -1.58 -12.18
N GLY A 379 -1.28 -1.54 -12.36
CA GLY A 379 -0.60 -2.37 -13.36
C GLY A 379 0.90 -2.37 -13.12
N SER A 380 1.62 -3.37 -13.65
CA SER A 380 3.06 -3.54 -13.45
C SER A 380 3.69 -4.32 -14.59
N ASN A 381 4.94 -3.99 -14.90
CA ASN A 381 5.79 -4.78 -15.78
C ASN A 381 7.10 -5.10 -15.06
N GLY A 382 7.74 -6.20 -15.44
CA GLY A 382 9.02 -6.61 -14.88
C GLY A 382 9.87 -7.38 -15.86
N VAL A 383 11.18 -7.13 -15.77
CA VAL A 383 12.21 -7.92 -16.46
C VAL A 383 13.29 -8.22 -15.43
N THR A 384 13.69 -9.47 -15.31
CA THR A 384 14.80 -9.89 -14.46
C THR A 384 15.70 -10.84 -15.24
N LEU A 385 16.98 -10.57 -15.23
CA LEU A 385 18.03 -11.44 -15.76
C LEU A 385 18.92 -11.88 -14.59
N GLN A 386 19.00 -13.18 -14.36
CA GLN A 386 19.89 -13.80 -13.40
C GLN A 386 20.93 -14.63 -14.14
N ILE A 387 22.19 -14.47 -13.79
CA ILE A 387 23.31 -15.27 -14.28
C ILE A 387 24.02 -15.87 -13.08
N ASP A 388 24.07 -17.18 -13.03
CA ASP A 388 24.84 -17.94 -12.03
C ASP A 388 25.98 -18.65 -12.77
N GLN A 389 27.22 -18.38 -12.35
CA GLN A 389 28.43 -18.95 -12.93
C GLN A 389 29.21 -19.68 -11.84
N HIS A 390 29.40 -20.99 -11.99
CA HIS A 390 30.29 -21.76 -11.15
C HIS A 390 31.73 -21.63 -11.65
N LEU A 391 32.66 -21.40 -10.72
CA LEU A 391 34.09 -21.32 -10.95
C LEU A 391 34.80 -22.22 -9.91
N ASN A 392 36.02 -22.65 -10.21
CA ASN A 392 36.82 -23.43 -9.23
C ASN A 392 37.02 -22.65 -7.90
N ALA A 393 36.98 -21.31 -7.93
CA ALA A 393 37.16 -20.45 -6.77
C ALA A 393 35.87 -20.18 -6.00
N GLY A 394 34.69 -20.49 -6.56
CA GLY A 394 33.37 -20.19 -5.98
C GLY A 394 32.35 -19.79 -7.02
N ASP A 395 31.17 -19.38 -6.59
CA ASP A 395 30.06 -19.05 -7.44
C ASP A 395 29.89 -17.53 -7.60
N ILE A 396 29.67 -17.07 -8.81
CA ILE A 396 29.26 -15.69 -9.12
C ILE A 396 27.78 -15.70 -9.46
N THR A 397 27.00 -14.82 -8.82
CA THR A 397 25.61 -14.55 -9.17
C THR A 397 25.47 -13.06 -9.54
N SER A 398 24.91 -12.78 -10.71
CA SER A 398 24.49 -11.44 -11.11
C SER A 398 22.97 -11.42 -11.28
N ILE A 399 22.28 -10.39 -10.73
CA ILE A 399 20.85 -10.19 -10.86
C ILE A 399 20.58 -8.78 -11.29
N SER A 400 20.18 -8.59 -12.57
CA SER A 400 19.77 -7.32 -13.13
C SER A 400 18.26 -7.27 -13.24
N ALA A 401 17.61 -6.23 -12.73
CA ALA A 401 16.15 -6.16 -12.76
C ALA A 401 15.63 -4.75 -13.06
N TYR A 402 14.53 -4.71 -13.81
CA TYR A 402 13.66 -3.57 -13.99
C TYR A 402 12.26 -3.92 -13.54
N LYS A 403 11.62 -3.00 -12.77
CA LYS A 403 10.22 -3.10 -12.37
C LYS A 403 9.56 -1.74 -12.48
N ASP A 404 8.34 -1.71 -12.97
CA ASP A 404 7.47 -0.54 -12.87
C ASP A 404 6.17 -0.86 -12.13
N TYR A 405 5.50 0.19 -11.70
CA TYR A 405 4.17 0.11 -11.11
C TYR A 405 3.39 1.38 -11.40
N HIS A 406 2.19 1.20 -11.89
CA HIS A 406 1.21 2.24 -12.11
C HIS A 406 0.09 2.14 -11.09
N PHE A 407 -0.26 3.25 -10.47
CA PHE A 407 -1.39 3.38 -9.58
C PHE A 407 -2.16 4.66 -9.90
N ASN A 408 -3.46 4.53 -10.15
CA ASN A 408 -4.36 5.65 -10.29
C ASN A 408 -5.61 5.39 -9.44
N ALA A 409 -5.89 6.27 -8.51
CA ALA A 409 -7.06 6.21 -7.67
C ALA A 409 -7.76 7.56 -7.61
N VAL A 410 -9.06 7.51 -7.61
CA VAL A 410 -9.91 8.67 -7.38
C VAL A 410 -10.76 8.38 -6.16
N ASN A 411 -10.68 9.26 -5.16
CA ASN A 411 -11.51 9.19 -3.97
C ASN A 411 -12.75 10.07 -4.15
N ASP A 412 -13.75 9.80 -3.35
CA ASP A 412 -14.99 10.53 -3.22
C ASP A 412 -15.15 10.99 -1.77
N ALA A 413 -16.04 11.94 -1.51
CA ALA A 413 -16.38 12.32 -0.14
C ALA A 413 -17.19 11.24 0.59
N GLY A 414 -17.60 10.19 -0.12
CA GLY A 414 -18.40 9.08 0.40
C GLY A 414 -19.82 9.51 0.76
N VAL A 415 -20.38 10.41 -0.01
CA VAL A 415 -21.76 10.90 0.10
C VAL A 415 -22.34 11.03 -1.30
N PRO A 416 -23.67 10.91 -1.49
CA PRO A 416 -24.32 10.95 -2.81
C PRO A 416 -24.44 12.37 -3.38
N PHE A 417 -23.49 13.25 -3.10
CA PHE A 417 -23.46 14.64 -3.50
C PHE A 417 -22.18 15.00 -4.24
N ASP A 418 -22.24 16.01 -5.10
CA ASP A 418 -21.11 16.51 -5.86
C ASP A 418 -20.20 17.41 -5.00
N VAL A 419 -19.66 16.84 -3.92
CA VAL A 419 -18.78 17.54 -2.96
C VAL A 419 -17.39 17.69 -3.53
N GLN A 420 -16.79 16.60 -3.91
CA GLN A 420 -15.48 16.53 -4.53
C GLN A 420 -15.51 15.50 -5.63
N ARG A 421 -15.34 15.93 -6.86
CA ARG A 421 -15.02 15.04 -7.97
C ARG A 421 -13.52 14.81 -7.96
N ASN A 422 -13.11 13.55 -8.10
CA ASN A 422 -11.70 13.22 -8.14
C ASN A 422 -10.93 13.75 -6.92
N SER A 423 -11.59 13.81 -5.75
CA SER A 423 -10.89 14.15 -4.52
C SER A 423 -9.80 13.12 -4.26
N GLY A 424 -8.58 13.60 -4.07
CA GLY A 424 -7.46 12.70 -3.88
C GLY A 424 -7.16 11.85 -5.11
N GLY A 425 -7.29 12.43 -6.30
CA GLY A 425 -6.76 11.84 -7.52
C GLY A 425 -5.28 11.59 -7.34
N PHE A 426 -4.93 10.37 -6.89
CA PHE A 426 -3.57 9.91 -6.78
C PHE A 426 -3.20 9.24 -8.08
N ASN A 427 -2.10 9.67 -8.66
CA ASN A 427 -1.47 9.01 -9.77
C ASN A 427 -0.01 8.78 -9.38
N ASN A 428 0.44 7.55 -9.52
CA ASN A 428 1.77 7.16 -9.11
C ASN A 428 2.38 6.29 -10.20
N ASP A 429 3.44 6.78 -10.81
CA ASP A 429 4.23 6.07 -11.82
C ASP A 429 5.61 5.79 -11.25
N TYR A 430 5.77 4.60 -10.71
CA TYR A 430 6.99 4.13 -10.07
C TYR A 430 7.82 3.28 -11.02
N LYS A 431 9.15 3.47 -11.00
CA LYS A 431 10.13 2.68 -11.74
C LYS A 431 11.33 2.41 -10.86
N GLN A 432 11.85 1.17 -10.91
CA GLN A 432 13.11 0.81 -10.29
C GLN A 432 14.00 0.01 -11.23
N TRP A 433 15.29 0.23 -11.11
CA TRP A 433 16.37 -0.55 -11.69
C TRP A 433 17.27 -1.02 -10.57
N SER A 434 17.62 -2.29 -10.57
CA SER A 434 18.55 -2.84 -9.58
C SER A 434 19.54 -3.78 -10.23
N GLU A 435 20.74 -3.82 -9.65
CA GLU A 435 21.82 -4.72 -10.01
C GLU A 435 22.45 -5.27 -8.73
N GLU A 436 22.61 -6.55 -8.64
CA GLU A 436 23.35 -7.24 -7.60
C GLU A 436 24.41 -8.14 -8.21
N LEU A 437 25.66 -7.96 -7.82
CA LEU A 437 26.76 -8.86 -8.15
C LEU A 437 27.26 -9.49 -6.86
N ARG A 438 27.21 -10.82 -6.76
CA ARG A 438 27.57 -11.57 -5.58
C ARG A 438 28.58 -12.67 -5.92
N PHE A 439 29.59 -12.81 -5.10
CA PHE A 439 30.53 -13.92 -5.11
C PHE A 439 30.38 -14.72 -3.82
N SER A 440 30.25 -16.03 -3.91
CA SER A 440 30.23 -16.93 -2.76
C SER A 440 31.29 -18.02 -2.92
N SER A 441 32.00 -18.30 -1.83
CA SER A 441 33.07 -19.28 -1.83
C SER A 441 33.25 -19.90 -0.46
N ARG A 442 34.06 -20.97 -0.41
CA ARG A 442 34.44 -21.70 0.78
C ARG A 442 35.94 -21.87 0.83
N VAL A 443 36.55 -21.55 1.97
CA VAL A 443 37.98 -21.73 2.22
C VAL A 443 38.16 -22.93 3.16
N GLY A 444 38.49 -24.08 2.59
CA GLY A 444 38.61 -25.32 3.35
C GLY A 444 37.33 -25.67 4.12
N ASN A 445 37.51 -26.15 5.36
CA ASN A 445 36.39 -26.37 6.28
C ASN A 445 36.25 -25.24 7.32
N LEU A 446 36.99 -24.11 7.16
CA LEU A 446 37.10 -23.06 8.17
C LEU A 446 36.04 -21.99 7.98
N VAL A 447 35.78 -21.55 6.74
CA VAL A 447 34.90 -20.46 6.47
C VAL A 447 34.23 -20.59 5.11
N ASP A 448 32.96 -20.39 5.06
CA ASP A 448 32.21 -20.04 3.85
C ASP A 448 31.75 -18.60 3.89
N TYR A 449 31.82 -17.88 2.77
CA TYR A 449 31.50 -16.47 2.73
C TYR A 449 30.77 -16.07 1.46
N GLN A 450 30.08 -14.93 1.55
CA GLN A 450 29.48 -14.23 0.42
C GLN A 450 29.90 -12.77 0.50
N ALA A 451 30.33 -12.21 -0.62
CA ALA A 451 30.61 -10.78 -0.76
C ALA A 451 29.93 -10.25 -2.01
N GLY A 452 29.51 -8.99 -2.01
CA GLY A 452 28.83 -8.46 -3.18
C GLY A 452 28.70 -6.95 -3.21
N LEU A 453 28.26 -6.48 -4.37
CA LEU A 453 27.91 -5.11 -4.66
C LEU A 453 26.43 -5.04 -5.04
N TYR A 454 25.78 -3.95 -4.66
CA TYR A 454 24.39 -3.70 -4.99
C TYR A 454 24.17 -2.26 -5.43
N PHE A 455 23.36 -2.11 -6.46
CA PHE A 455 22.88 -0.81 -6.94
C PHE A 455 21.37 -0.84 -7.09
N LEU A 456 20.71 0.25 -6.68
CA LEU A 456 19.28 0.47 -6.91
C LEU A 456 19.04 1.93 -7.25
N ARG A 457 18.28 2.17 -8.32
CA ARG A 457 17.73 3.47 -8.67
C ARG A 457 16.22 3.42 -8.69
N ILE A 458 15.58 4.38 -8.02
CA ILE A 458 14.13 4.58 -8.02
C ILE A 458 13.83 5.94 -8.63
N LEU A 459 12.83 5.95 -9.52
CA LEU A 459 12.19 7.16 -10.01
C LEU A 459 10.68 6.98 -9.78
N ASN A 460 10.09 7.90 -9.05
CA ASN A 460 8.65 7.89 -8.80
C ASN A 460 8.05 9.25 -9.08
N HIS A 461 7.09 9.29 -9.99
CA HIS A 461 6.28 10.47 -10.27
C HIS A 461 4.93 10.29 -9.58
N ALA A 462 4.65 11.12 -8.58
CA ALA A 462 3.39 11.10 -7.85
C ALA A 462 2.63 12.40 -8.07
N ARG A 463 1.32 12.28 -8.37
CA ARG A 463 0.42 13.41 -8.58
C ARG A 463 -0.76 13.30 -7.63
N TYR A 464 -1.02 14.39 -6.92
CA TYR A 464 -2.20 14.54 -6.09
C TYR A 464 -3.00 15.77 -6.52
N GLN A 465 -4.31 15.59 -6.72
CA GLN A 465 -5.20 16.65 -7.20
C GLN A 465 -6.51 16.59 -6.44
N LYS A 466 -7.01 17.75 -6.03
CA LYS A 466 -8.39 17.94 -5.56
C LYS A 466 -9.18 18.67 -6.63
N VAL A 467 -10.40 18.21 -6.90
CA VAL A 467 -11.38 18.89 -7.77
C VAL A 467 -12.68 18.98 -7.02
N PHE A 468 -13.16 20.19 -6.77
CA PHE A 468 -14.36 20.43 -5.98
C PHE A 468 -15.60 20.50 -6.86
N GLY A 469 -16.67 19.91 -6.40
CA GLY A 469 -17.97 19.94 -7.06
C GLY A 469 -18.88 21.08 -6.60
N ASN A 470 -20.11 21.09 -7.10
CA ASN A 470 -21.10 22.12 -6.81
C ASN A 470 -21.55 22.16 -5.34
N ASP A 471 -21.47 21.04 -4.64
CA ASP A 471 -21.86 20.90 -3.23
C ASP A 471 -20.67 21.10 -2.27
N GLY A 472 -19.47 21.33 -2.82
CA GLY A 472 -18.25 21.46 -2.04
C GLY A 472 -18.29 22.61 -1.04
N GLY A 473 -18.78 23.78 -1.46
CA GLY A 473 -18.91 24.92 -0.57
C GLY A 473 -19.80 24.64 0.65
N ALA A 474 -20.95 24.02 0.40
CA ALA A 474 -21.88 23.65 1.47
C ALA A 474 -21.32 22.55 2.40
N TRP A 475 -20.46 21.69 1.90
CA TRP A 475 -19.82 20.63 2.68
C TRP A 475 -18.69 21.16 3.56
N PHE A 476 -17.76 21.94 2.99
CA PHE A 476 -16.56 22.38 3.67
C PHE A 476 -16.72 23.60 4.57
N ALA A 477 -17.81 24.37 4.40
CA ALA A 477 -18.12 25.49 5.29
C ALA A 477 -18.17 25.04 6.76
N SER A 478 -17.61 25.85 7.67
CA SER A 478 -17.93 25.74 9.09
C SER A 478 -19.41 26.10 9.33
N ASN A 479 -19.95 25.76 10.51
CA ASN A 479 -21.35 26.12 10.82
C ASN A 479 -21.57 27.65 10.77
N THR A 480 -20.60 28.44 11.25
CA THR A 480 -20.65 29.91 11.18
C THR A 480 -20.66 30.39 9.73
N GLN A 481 -19.76 29.88 8.88
CA GLN A 481 -19.71 30.25 7.46
C GLN A 481 -21.00 29.86 6.73
N TYR A 482 -21.49 28.62 6.98
CA TYR A 482 -22.75 28.17 6.38
C TYR A 482 -23.92 29.04 6.79
N ASN A 483 -24.07 29.34 8.07
CA ASN A 483 -25.15 30.20 8.58
C ASN A 483 -25.07 31.64 8.02
N THR A 484 -23.87 32.20 7.89
CA THR A 484 -23.67 33.51 7.24
C THR A 484 -24.15 33.49 5.78
N LEU A 485 -23.95 32.42 5.04
CA LEU A 485 -24.26 32.30 3.62
C LEU A 485 -25.68 31.82 3.36
N ALA A 486 -26.24 30.91 4.18
CA ALA A 486 -27.46 30.18 3.86
C ALA A 486 -28.64 30.43 4.80
N ASN A 487 -28.49 31.25 5.85
CA ASN A 487 -29.53 31.46 6.88
C ASN A 487 -29.82 32.93 7.13
N ASN A 488 -29.81 33.77 6.08
CA ASN A 488 -30.22 35.13 6.21
C ASN A 488 -31.77 35.26 6.15
N PRO A 489 -32.40 36.02 7.03
CA PRO A 489 -33.87 36.21 7.00
C PRO A 489 -34.35 36.96 5.75
N ASP A 490 -33.53 37.79 5.12
CA ASP A 490 -33.84 38.41 3.84
C ASP A 490 -33.66 37.38 2.71
N PRO A 491 -34.75 37.03 1.97
CA PRO A 491 -34.70 36.02 0.93
C PRO A 491 -33.72 36.36 -0.20
N THR A 492 -33.56 37.64 -0.54
CA THR A 492 -32.66 38.10 -1.61
C THR A 492 -31.19 37.92 -1.20
N ILE A 493 -30.86 38.31 0.03
CA ILE A 493 -29.52 38.13 0.61
C ILE A 493 -29.22 36.61 0.79
N ASN A 494 -30.22 35.83 1.19
CA ASN A 494 -30.09 34.40 1.33
C ASN A 494 -29.83 33.71 -0.03
N ALA A 495 -30.56 34.09 -1.09
CA ALA A 495 -30.35 33.55 -2.44
C ALA A 495 -28.93 33.85 -2.96
N SER A 496 -28.46 35.10 -2.77
CA SER A 496 -27.09 35.50 -3.12
C SER A 496 -26.03 34.73 -2.32
N GLY A 497 -26.29 34.51 -1.03
CA GLY A 497 -25.41 33.70 -0.17
C GLY A 497 -25.33 32.24 -0.58
N LEU A 498 -26.43 31.61 -0.99
CA LEU A 498 -26.44 30.24 -1.54
C LEU A 498 -25.65 30.15 -2.87
N TYR A 499 -25.76 31.20 -3.72
CA TYR A 499 -24.98 31.27 -4.96
C TYR A 499 -23.48 31.44 -4.67
N LEU A 500 -23.10 32.25 -3.69
CA LEU A 500 -21.72 32.35 -3.19
C LEU A 500 -21.21 31.04 -2.59
N LEU A 501 -22.05 30.37 -1.82
CA LEU A 501 -21.70 29.08 -1.19
C LEU A 501 -21.33 28.03 -2.26
N ARG A 502 -22.15 27.94 -3.32
CA ARG A 502 -21.87 27.08 -4.46
C ARG A 502 -20.55 27.47 -5.15
N ASN A 503 -20.43 28.73 -5.56
CA ASN A 503 -19.31 29.19 -6.38
C ASN A 503 -18.01 29.31 -5.59
N SER A 504 -18.04 29.30 -4.26
CA SER A 504 -16.83 29.33 -3.45
C SER A 504 -15.85 28.21 -3.84
N LEU A 505 -16.37 27.03 -4.23
CA LEU A 505 -15.53 25.86 -4.57
C LEU A 505 -15.86 25.21 -5.92
N ALA A 506 -17.05 25.46 -6.51
CA ALA A 506 -17.48 24.76 -7.72
C ALA A 506 -16.45 24.87 -8.86
N GLY A 507 -15.89 23.73 -9.28
CA GLY A 507 -14.90 23.62 -10.34
C GLY A 507 -13.46 23.99 -9.92
N LEU A 508 -13.24 24.44 -8.68
CA LEU A 508 -11.87 24.69 -8.19
C LEU A 508 -11.06 23.40 -8.24
N SER A 509 -9.90 23.48 -8.85
CA SER A 509 -8.95 22.38 -8.89
C SER A 509 -7.57 22.83 -8.41
N VAL A 510 -6.98 22.07 -7.48
CA VAL A 510 -5.69 22.34 -6.88
C VAL A 510 -4.81 21.09 -6.99
N ALA A 511 -3.59 21.27 -7.53
CA ALA A 511 -2.57 20.22 -7.55
C ALA A 511 -1.58 20.43 -6.41
N PHE A 512 -1.20 19.34 -5.77
CA PHE A 512 -0.25 19.31 -4.67
C PHE A 512 1.01 18.53 -5.04
N ASN A 513 2.14 18.96 -4.48
CA ASN A 513 3.43 18.28 -4.61
C ASN A 513 3.87 18.09 -6.06
N SER A 514 3.94 19.21 -6.84
CA SER A 514 4.19 19.06 -8.26
C SER A 514 4.77 20.30 -8.92
N PRO A 515 5.81 20.22 -9.77
CA PRO A 515 6.19 21.29 -10.69
C PRO A 515 5.29 21.41 -11.92
N THR A 516 4.57 20.36 -12.28
CA THR A 516 3.60 20.33 -13.38
C THR A 516 2.39 19.46 -13.03
N GLY A 517 2.01 19.43 -11.75
CA GLY A 517 1.12 18.43 -11.19
C GLY A 517 1.86 17.14 -10.79
N LEU A 518 3.19 17.12 -10.65
CA LEU A 518 3.98 15.91 -10.32
C LEU A 518 4.97 16.18 -9.20
N GLN A 519 4.97 15.32 -8.20
CA GLN A 519 6.08 15.16 -7.29
C GLN A 519 7.08 14.18 -7.92
N GLU A 520 8.33 14.56 -8.02
CA GLU A 520 9.41 13.69 -8.50
C GLU A 520 10.29 13.26 -7.33
N ILE A 521 10.36 11.96 -7.11
CA ILE A 521 11.20 11.34 -6.08
C ILE A 521 12.27 10.51 -6.78
N LYS A 522 13.54 10.82 -6.52
CA LYS A 522 14.72 10.10 -7.01
C LYS A 522 15.50 9.55 -5.83
N ASN A 523 15.67 8.22 -5.77
CA ASN A 523 16.49 7.57 -4.75
C ASN A 523 17.53 6.69 -5.43
N ASP A 524 18.80 6.89 -5.07
CA ASP A 524 19.93 6.05 -5.46
C ASP A 524 20.49 5.38 -4.21
N SER A 525 20.71 4.06 -4.30
CA SER A 525 21.31 3.26 -3.25
C SER A 525 22.48 2.47 -3.82
N LYS A 526 23.65 2.57 -3.22
CA LYS A 526 24.87 1.84 -3.61
C LYS A 526 25.43 1.14 -2.38
N ALA A 527 25.69 -0.16 -2.46
CA ALA A 527 26.17 -0.89 -1.30
C ALA A 527 27.28 -1.87 -1.64
N ALA A 528 28.13 -2.12 -0.64
CA ALA A 528 29.05 -3.24 -0.60
C ALA A 528 28.78 -4.05 0.68
N PHE A 529 28.85 -5.37 0.59
CA PHE A 529 28.59 -6.25 1.72
C PHE A 529 29.49 -7.49 1.68
N ILE A 530 29.69 -8.03 2.88
CA ILE A 530 30.31 -9.34 3.09
C ILE A 530 29.66 -10.04 4.29
N GLN A 531 29.42 -11.31 4.19
CA GLN A 531 28.98 -12.16 5.30
C GLN A 531 29.74 -13.50 5.26
N ALA A 532 30.20 -13.97 6.41
CA ALA A 532 30.96 -15.20 6.56
C ALA A 532 30.40 -16.08 7.68
N ASN A 533 30.44 -17.40 7.48
CA ASN A 533 30.18 -18.41 8.48
C ASN A 533 31.52 -19.06 8.86
N TRP A 534 31.98 -18.81 10.05
CA TRP A 534 33.22 -19.36 10.61
C TRP A 534 32.91 -20.66 11.32
N HIS A 535 33.41 -21.80 10.82
CA HIS A 535 33.27 -23.11 11.44
C HIS A 535 34.38 -23.26 12.49
N VAL A 536 34.17 -22.67 13.66
CA VAL A 536 35.19 -22.58 14.74
C VAL A 536 35.53 -23.95 15.31
N THR A 537 34.46 -24.75 15.47
CA THR A 537 34.57 -26.20 15.81
C THR A 537 33.42 -26.91 15.12
N ASP A 538 33.43 -28.26 15.10
CA ASP A 538 32.35 -29.05 14.51
C ASP A 538 30.93 -28.62 15.04
N PRO A 539 30.74 -28.39 16.36
CA PRO A 539 29.43 -27.92 16.86
C PRO A 539 29.24 -26.41 16.80
N LEU A 540 30.30 -25.57 16.67
CA LEU A 540 30.20 -24.11 16.76
C LEU A 540 30.48 -23.43 15.42
N THR A 541 29.47 -22.79 14.90
CA THR A 541 29.58 -21.90 13.75
C THR A 541 29.25 -20.46 14.18
N VAL A 542 30.05 -19.48 13.79
CA VAL A 542 29.82 -18.06 14.04
C VAL A 542 29.56 -17.36 12.72
N THR A 543 28.39 -16.79 12.56
CA THR A 543 28.06 -15.94 11.40
C THR A 543 28.42 -14.49 11.72
N THR A 544 29.20 -13.85 10.84
CA THR A 544 29.50 -12.42 10.89
C THR A 544 29.18 -11.78 9.55
N GLY A 545 28.69 -10.56 9.57
CA GLY A 545 28.42 -9.85 8.32
C GLY A 545 28.40 -8.33 8.52
N VAL A 546 28.75 -7.62 7.48
CA VAL A 546 28.68 -6.16 7.40
C VAL A 546 28.24 -5.72 6.02
N ARG A 547 27.43 -4.67 5.97
CA ARG A 547 27.04 -3.96 4.75
C ARG A 547 27.10 -2.46 5.01
N LEU A 548 27.62 -1.73 4.05
CA LEU A 548 27.59 -0.29 4.00
C LEU A 548 26.77 0.14 2.78
N THR A 549 25.70 0.90 3.01
CA THR A 549 24.81 1.38 1.94
C THR A 549 24.86 2.91 1.89
N ARG A 550 25.35 3.49 0.81
CA ARG A 550 25.22 4.93 0.53
C ARG A 550 23.84 5.18 -0.06
N GLU A 551 23.04 6.00 0.61
CA GLU A 551 21.72 6.45 0.17
C GLU A 551 21.76 7.92 -0.23
N GLU A 552 21.20 8.24 -1.39
CA GLU A 552 21.03 9.59 -1.92
C GLU A 552 19.57 9.75 -2.33
N ARG A 553 18.85 10.70 -1.70
CA ARG A 553 17.42 10.88 -1.90
C ARG A 553 17.08 12.33 -2.18
N ASN A 554 16.35 12.55 -3.27
CA ASN A 554 15.88 13.83 -3.71
C ASN A 554 14.36 13.78 -3.89
N ASN A 555 13.70 14.87 -3.52
CA ASN A 555 12.27 15.05 -3.68
C ASN A 555 12.01 16.47 -4.18
N THR A 556 11.40 16.60 -5.34
CA THR A 556 11.00 17.87 -5.94
C THR A 556 9.48 17.95 -5.95
N GLY A 557 8.91 19.08 -5.54
CA GLY A 557 7.47 19.27 -5.51
C GLY A 557 7.06 20.72 -5.66
N SER A 558 5.77 20.92 -5.92
CA SER A 558 5.11 22.23 -5.89
C SER A 558 3.61 22.09 -5.61
N SER A 559 2.94 23.18 -5.35
CA SER A 559 1.48 23.24 -5.19
C SER A 559 0.94 24.48 -5.87
N PHE A 560 -0.10 24.33 -6.70
CA PHE A 560 -0.69 25.43 -7.45
C PHE A 560 -2.14 25.17 -7.82
N ILE A 561 -2.87 26.23 -8.16
CA ILE A 561 -4.24 26.16 -8.67
C ILE A 561 -4.17 25.72 -10.14
N LEU A 562 -4.84 24.60 -10.46
CA LEU A 562 -4.98 24.11 -11.84
C LEU A 562 -6.13 24.80 -12.58
N ASP A 563 -7.25 24.98 -11.87
CA ASP A 563 -8.45 25.61 -12.39
C ASP A 563 -9.12 26.38 -11.26
N ASN A 564 -9.47 27.63 -11.53
CA ASN A 564 -10.18 28.49 -10.59
C ASN A 564 -11.68 28.18 -10.50
N GLY A 565 -12.23 27.38 -11.41
CA GLY A 565 -13.66 27.10 -11.45
C GLY A 565 -14.53 28.37 -11.54
N SER A 566 -15.69 28.32 -10.90
CA SER A 566 -16.70 29.38 -11.02
C SER A 566 -16.47 30.58 -10.11
N GLY A 567 -15.49 30.57 -9.23
CA GLY A 567 -15.30 31.60 -8.18
C GLY A 567 -13.90 32.23 -8.18
N ALA A 568 -13.28 32.46 -9.33
CA ALA A 568 -11.92 33.01 -9.44
C ALA A 568 -11.74 34.32 -8.66
N GLU A 569 -12.73 35.20 -8.71
CA GLU A 569 -12.77 36.48 -8.01
C GLU A 569 -12.77 36.33 -6.49
N LEU A 570 -13.17 35.17 -5.96
CA LEU A 570 -13.15 34.88 -4.52
C LEU A 570 -11.79 34.43 -4.01
N ASN A 571 -10.77 34.31 -4.87
CA ASN A 571 -9.42 34.03 -4.43
C ASN A 571 -8.92 35.05 -3.41
N PRO A 572 -8.01 34.69 -2.49
CA PRO A 572 -7.14 35.68 -1.85
C PRO A 572 -6.27 36.38 -2.89
N VAL A 573 -5.62 37.49 -2.55
CA VAL A 573 -4.66 38.17 -3.47
C VAL A 573 -3.46 37.26 -3.76
N ALA A 574 -2.95 36.68 -2.70
CA ALA A 574 -1.83 35.74 -2.78
C ALA A 574 -1.90 34.70 -1.65
N ILE A 575 -1.27 33.56 -1.86
CA ILE A 575 -1.06 32.53 -0.84
C ILE A 575 0.43 32.20 -0.83
N ASN A 576 1.08 32.35 0.32
CA ASN A 576 2.51 32.12 0.49
C ASN A 576 3.35 32.87 -0.57
N GLY A 577 3.01 34.13 -0.82
CA GLY A 577 3.68 34.98 -1.81
C GLY A 577 3.35 34.69 -3.28
N ILE A 578 2.55 33.67 -3.58
CA ILE A 578 2.12 33.33 -4.93
C ILE A 578 0.81 34.04 -5.26
N PRO A 579 0.80 34.93 -6.27
CA PRO A 579 -0.43 35.64 -6.68
C PRO A 579 -1.52 34.65 -7.12
N THR A 580 -2.74 34.83 -6.64
CA THR A 580 -3.89 33.98 -6.99
C THR A 580 -5.01 34.75 -7.65
N GLY A 581 -4.83 36.07 -7.86
CA GLY A 581 -5.73 36.93 -8.65
C GLY A 581 -7.04 37.25 -7.95
N GLY A 582 -7.01 37.53 -6.66
CA GLY A 582 -8.17 37.94 -5.88
C GLY A 582 -8.04 39.38 -5.35
N PHE A 583 -8.86 39.72 -4.37
CA PHE A 583 -8.84 41.02 -3.68
C PHE A 583 -8.84 40.85 -2.16
N ASN A 584 -8.32 41.86 -1.43
CA ASN A 584 -8.26 41.83 0.03
C ASN A 584 -9.57 42.30 0.65
N THR A 585 -10.05 41.58 1.65
CA THR A 585 -11.11 41.99 2.57
C THR A 585 -10.58 41.97 3.99
N VAL A 586 -11.19 42.71 4.86
CA VAL A 586 -10.83 42.75 6.29
C VAL A 586 -11.38 41.50 6.96
N PRO A 587 -10.51 40.60 7.46
CA PRO A 587 -10.94 39.51 8.33
C PRO A 587 -11.22 40.05 9.72
N VAL A 588 -12.21 39.48 10.43
CA VAL A 588 -12.38 39.72 11.87
C VAL A 588 -11.35 38.90 12.61
N ARG A 589 -10.53 39.60 13.38
CA ARG A 589 -9.69 39.03 14.40
C ARG A 589 -9.97 39.72 15.75
N ALA A 590 -10.42 38.93 16.71
CA ALA A 590 -10.51 39.43 18.10
C ALA A 590 -9.10 39.76 18.67
N ALA A 591 -9.03 40.72 19.59
CA ALA A 591 -7.78 40.98 20.32
C ALA A 591 -7.35 39.73 21.08
N THR A 592 -6.06 39.41 20.98
CA THR A 592 -5.39 38.38 21.81
C THR A 592 -4.39 39.07 22.74
N ALA A 593 -3.88 38.35 23.75
CA ALA A 593 -2.89 38.90 24.70
C ALA A 593 -1.61 39.44 24.02
N THR A 594 -1.34 39.00 22.78
CA THR A 594 -0.13 39.37 22.02
C THR A 594 -0.40 40.16 20.74
N GLN A 595 -1.67 40.30 20.34
CA GLN A 595 -2.01 41.02 19.11
C GLN A 595 -3.32 41.83 19.28
N PRO A 596 -3.36 43.10 18.86
CA PRO A 596 -4.57 43.93 18.93
C PRO A 596 -5.64 43.39 17.99
N ALA A 597 -6.90 43.72 18.25
CA ALA A 597 -7.99 43.47 17.33
C ALA A 597 -7.69 44.09 15.95
N THR A 598 -8.21 43.45 14.86
CA THR A 598 -8.03 44.00 13.52
C THR A 598 -8.70 45.38 13.45
N THR A 599 -7.88 46.41 13.25
CA THR A 599 -8.39 47.75 12.92
C THR A 599 -8.61 47.86 11.42
N VAL A 600 -9.82 48.25 11.03
CA VAL A 600 -10.17 48.50 9.62
C VAL A 600 -9.47 49.79 9.17
N PHE A 601 -8.53 49.67 8.23
CA PHE A 601 -7.92 50.81 7.59
C PHE A 601 -8.79 51.27 6.40
N ASN A 602 -9.01 52.55 6.34
CA ASN A 602 -9.96 53.20 5.52
C ASN A 602 -9.37 53.50 4.13
N GLY A 603 -9.63 52.69 3.15
CA GLY A 603 -9.33 53.01 1.75
C GLY A 603 -10.56 53.47 0.96
N LEU A 604 -11.74 52.89 1.23
CA LEU A 604 -12.92 53.09 0.39
C LEU A 604 -14.27 53.18 1.13
N ILE A 605 -14.37 52.79 2.37
CA ILE A 605 -15.61 52.87 3.16
C ILE A 605 -15.30 53.24 4.59
N GLY A 606 -15.76 54.39 5.01
CA GLY A 606 -15.68 55.06 6.32
C GLY A 606 -15.12 54.33 7.54
N ASN A 607 -14.67 55.07 8.54
CA ASN A 607 -14.15 54.59 9.82
C ASN A 607 -15.08 53.55 10.44
N GLY A 608 -14.82 52.29 10.25
CA GLY A 608 -15.58 51.20 10.82
C GLY A 608 -14.89 50.57 12.00
N THR A 609 -15.64 50.37 13.05
CA THR A 609 -15.27 49.56 14.21
C THR A 609 -15.20 48.08 13.82
N VAL A 610 -14.62 47.26 14.70
CA VAL A 610 -14.29 45.83 14.59
C VAL A 610 -15.38 44.91 14.01
N ASN A 611 -16.58 45.41 13.73
CA ASN A 611 -17.71 44.63 13.19
C ASN A 611 -17.85 44.66 11.66
N ASN A 612 -16.91 45.27 10.93
CA ASN A 612 -16.98 45.39 9.48
C ASN A 612 -16.27 44.24 8.76
N ILE A 613 -16.80 43.05 8.93
CA ILE A 613 -16.30 41.86 8.24
C ILE A 613 -16.55 41.99 6.73
N GLY A 614 -15.51 41.70 5.92
CA GLY A 614 -15.67 41.63 4.47
C GLY A 614 -15.51 42.92 3.72
N TYR A 615 -15.32 44.07 4.39
CA TYR A 615 -15.06 45.32 3.69
C TYR A 615 -13.72 45.32 2.95
N LEU A 616 -13.62 46.10 1.86
CA LEU A 616 -12.38 46.17 1.10
C LEU A 616 -11.25 46.78 1.93
N ASN A 617 -10.07 46.16 1.83
CA ASN A 617 -8.83 46.63 2.41
C ASN A 617 -7.74 46.73 1.33
N THR A 618 -7.99 47.60 0.32
CA THR A 618 -7.05 47.77 -0.80
C THR A 618 -7.29 49.12 -1.48
N THR A 619 -6.22 49.69 -2.01
CA THR A 619 -6.22 50.83 -2.93
C THR A 619 -5.79 50.45 -4.35
N ASP A 620 -5.48 49.17 -4.56
CA ASP A 620 -5.07 48.62 -5.85
C ASP A 620 -6.26 48.61 -6.83
N PRO A 621 -6.17 49.31 -7.97
CA PRO A 621 -7.26 49.36 -8.94
C PRO A 621 -7.66 47.99 -9.49
N THR A 622 -6.73 47.08 -9.63
CA THR A 622 -7.00 45.70 -10.10
C THR A 622 -7.86 44.94 -9.10
N GLN A 623 -7.53 45.01 -7.83
CA GLN A 623 -8.29 44.36 -6.77
C GLN A 623 -9.68 45.02 -6.61
N ILE A 624 -9.78 46.37 -6.77
CA ILE A 624 -11.03 47.07 -6.73
C ILE A 624 -11.92 46.63 -7.89
N ALA A 625 -11.38 46.50 -9.08
CA ALA A 625 -12.14 46.03 -10.25
C ALA A 625 -12.69 44.62 -10.03
N LEU A 626 -11.89 43.71 -9.48
CA LEU A 626 -12.29 42.34 -9.14
C LEU A 626 -13.37 42.34 -8.04
N ALA A 627 -13.24 43.16 -7.03
CA ALA A 627 -14.25 43.29 -5.98
C ALA A 627 -15.58 43.82 -6.53
N ASN A 628 -15.54 44.84 -7.42
CA ASN A 628 -16.74 45.35 -8.08
C ASN A 628 -17.39 44.29 -8.96
N ALA A 629 -16.59 43.50 -9.71
CA ALA A 629 -17.09 42.36 -10.49
C ALA A 629 -17.78 41.32 -9.61
N ALA A 630 -17.22 41.04 -8.41
CA ALA A 630 -17.86 40.15 -7.43
C ALA A 630 -19.19 40.76 -6.90
N ALA A 631 -19.24 42.04 -6.60
CA ALA A 631 -20.47 42.74 -6.16
C ALA A 631 -21.56 42.67 -7.23
N GLU A 632 -21.19 42.89 -8.48
CA GLU A 632 -22.14 42.82 -9.61
C GLU A 632 -22.61 41.35 -9.80
N LYS A 633 -21.72 40.41 -9.84
CA LYS A 633 -22.02 38.98 -10.06
C LYS A 633 -22.97 38.39 -9.02
N TYR A 634 -22.76 38.70 -7.75
CA TYR A 634 -23.50 38.07 -6.66
C TYR A 634 -24.66 38.88 -6.13
N PHE A 635 -24.62 40.19 -6.27
CA PHE A 635 -25.61 41.08 -5.66
C PHE A 635 -26.23 42.09 -6.65
N GLY A 636 -25.79 42.13 -7.90
CA GLY A 636 -26.33 43.02 -8.93
C GLY A 636 -26.02 44.50 -8.68
N VAL A 637 -25.02 44.84 -7.89
CA VAL A 637 -24.58 46.20 -7.62
C VAL A 637 -23.26 46.53 -8.29
N ALA A 638 -23.15 47.75 -8.85
CA ALA A 638 -22.02 48.12 -9.71
C ALA A 638 -20.68 48.22 -8.97
N THR A 639 -20.69 48.52 -7.68
CA THR A 639 -19.48 48.70 -6.89
C THR A 639 -19.56 47.98 -5.55
N TYR A 640 -18.43 47.52 -5.07
CA TYR A 640 -18.30 46.82 -3.77
C TYR A 640 -18.73 47.68 -2.59
N ASN A 641 -18.59 49.02 -2.72
CA ASN A 641 -18.98 49.97 -1.70
C ASN A 641 -20.51 50.09 -1.52
N GLN A 642 -21.30 49.59 -2.47
CA GLN A 642 -22.76 49.53 -2.38
C GLN A 642 -23.26 48.33 -1.58
N LEU A 643 -22.38 47.41 -1.23
CA LEU A 643 -22.76 46.25 -0.44
C LEU A 643 -23.11 46.61 1.00
N THR A 644 -24.17 46.00 1.50
CA THR A 644 -24.52 46.04 2.93
C THR A 644 -23.56 45.22 3.76
N GLY A 645 -23.50 45.41 5.08
CA GLY A 645 -22.67 44.65 5.99
C GLY A 645 -22.88 43.12 5.89
N PRO A 646 -24.12 42.62 5.86
CA PRO A 646 -24.41 41.22 5.64
C PRO A 646 -23.86 40.65 4.31
N GLN A 647 -24.02 41.39 3.20
CA GLN A 647 -23.52 41.01 1.87
C GLN A 647 -21.99 40.95 1.83
N ALA A 648 -21.31 41.95 2.41
CA ALA A 648 -19.84 41.92 2.53
C ALA A 648 -19.37 40.76 3.39
N SER A 649 -20.08 40.43 4.48
CA SER A 649 -19.79 39.28 5.33
C SER A 649 -19.97 37.95 4.60
N GLN A 650 -20.94 37.85 3.68
CA GLN A 650 -21.12 36.65 2.85
C GLN A 650 -19.96 36.47 1.88
N ILE A 651 -19.45 37.51 1.24
CA ILE A 651 -18.24 37.43 0.42
C ILE A 651 -17.04 36.95 1.25
N ALA A 652 -16.86 37.54 2.44
CA ALA A 652 -15.76 37.14 3.33
C ALA A 652 -15.83 35.65 3.73
N ALA A 653 -17.04 35.17 4.03
CA ALA A 653 -17.25 33.75 4.35
C ALA A 653 -16.91 32.84 3.15
N ALA A 654 -17.37 33.17 1.96
CA ALA A 654 -17.06 32.39 0.74
C ALA A 654 -15.56 32.41 0.41
N LYS A 655 -14.89 33.55 0.54
CA LYS A 655 -13.43 33.68 0.38
C LYS A 655 -12.69 32.84 1.40
N ALA A 656 -13.12 32.80 2.65
CA ALA A 656 -12.49 32.00 3.69
C ALA A 656 -12.65 30.50 3.44
N ILE A 657 -13.83 30.05 2.98
CA ILE A 657 -14.02 28.64 2.55
C ILE A 657 -13.02 28.30 1.44
N ARG A 658 -12.94 29.15 0.42
CA ARG A 658 -12.08 28.94 -0.74
C ARG A 658 -10.60 28.91 -0.37
N ALA A 659 -10.11 29.90 0.38
CA ALA A 659 -8.73 29.96 0.85
C ALA A 659 -8.34 28.73 1.66
N GLY A 660 -9.24 28.28 2.53
CA GLY A 660 -9.03 27.06 3.33
C GLY A 660 -8.91 25.79 2.49
N GLN A 661 -9.57 25.73 1.34
CA GLN A 661 -9.50 24.54 0.45
C GLN A 661 -8.39 24.62 -0.59
N ILE A 662 -7.95 25.80 -1.00
CA ILE A 662 -6.74 25.98 -1.81
C ILE A 662 -5.52 25.50 -1.01
N GLY A 663 -5.42 25.84 0.27
CA GLY A 663 -4.32 25.47 1.14
C GLY A 663 -3.03 26.22 0.80
N THR A 664 -1.87 25.67 1.13
CA THR A 664 -0.57 26.30 0.91
C THR A 664 -0.09 26.08 -0.52
N LEU A 665 0.20 27.16 -1.24
CA LEU A 665 0.83 27.13 -2.56
C LEU A 665 2.34 27.33 -2.42
N PHE A 666 3.12 26.70 -3.29
CA PHE A 666 4.58 26.91 -3.42
C PHE A 666 5.08 26.57 -4.81
N ASN A 667 6.11 27.28 -5.25
CA ASN A 667 6.78 27.07 -6.52
C ASN A 667 7.57 25.76 -6.53
N PRO A 668 7.98 25.27 -7.70
CA PRO A 668 8.87 24.12 -7.81
C PRO A 668 10.09 24.27 -6.90
N THR A 669 10.21 23.38 -5.96
CA THR A 669 11.23 23.41 -4.90
C THR A 669 11.80 22.01 -4.70
N VAL A 670 13.10 21.93 -4.41
CA VAL A 670 13.75 20.68 -4.03
C VAL A 670 13.80 20.62 -2.50
N ALA A 671 13.30 19.55 -1.90
CA ALA A 671 13.46 19.30 -0.47
C ALA A 671 14.93 19.08 -0.12
N GLU A 672 15.32 19.39 1.13
CA GLU A 672 16.66 19.09 1.63
C GLU A 672 16.98 17.60 1.36
N PRO A 673 18.06 17.32 0.59
CA PRO A 673 18.40 15.95 0.24
C PRO A 673 18.80 15.13 1.47
N PHE A 674 18.43 13.86 1.48
CA PHE A 674 18.99 12.92 2.44
C PHE A 674 20.17 12.19 1.80
N GLU A 675 21.35 12.39 2.37
CA GLU A 675 22.58 11.73 1.92
C GLU A 675 23.34 11.14 3.10
N LYS A 676 23.40 9.81 3.17
CA LYS A 676 24.07 9.13 4.27
C LYS A 676 24.55 7.73 3.89
N THR A 677 25.64 7.31 4.55
CA THR A 677 26.04 5.90 4.55
C THR A 677 25.46 5.21 5.78
N LEU A 678 24.69 4.15 5.53
CA LEU A 678 23.93 3.40 6.52
C LEU A 678 24.61 2.03 6.72
N PRO A 679 25.06 1.71 7.93
CA PRO A 679 25.65 0.41 8.25
C PRO A 679 24.55 -0.62 8.56
N ALA A 680 24.86 -1.87 8.27
CA ALA A 680 24.17 -3.04 8.81
C ALA A 680 25.21 -4.09 9.19
N TRP A 681 24.96 -4.82 10.29
CA TRP A 681 25.82 -5.93 10.71
C TRP A 681 25.05 -7.05 11.38
N VAL A 682 25.66 -8.23 11.38
CA VAL A 682 25.19 -9.41 12.10
C VAL A 682 26.38 -10.11 12.79
N PHE A 683 26.14 -10.55 14.01
CA PHE A 683 26.99 -11.46 14.76
C PHE A 683 26.10 -12.54 15.36
N SER A 684 26.29 -13.79 14.95
CA SER A 684 25.41 -14.89 15.35
C SER A 684 26.17 -16.19 15.57
N PRO A 685 26.59 -16.49 16.79
CA PRO A 685 27.06 -17.82 17.16
C PRO A 685 25.91 -18.84 17.19
N THR A 686 26.13 -19.96 16.55
CA THR A 686 25.23 -21.11 16.51
C THR A 686 25.97 -22.35 17.03
N TYR A 687 25.38 -23.03 18.00
CA TYR A 687 25.95 -24.22 18.60
C TYR A 687 25.04 -25.42 18.38
N LYS A 688 25.56 -26.43 17.69
CA LYS A 688 24.94 -27.76 17.52
C LYS A 688 25.06 -28.52 18.82
N ILE A 689 24.00 -28.60 19.61
CA ILE A 689 23.99 -29.38 20.86
C ILE A 689 24.04 -30.86 20.53
N ASN A 690 23.32 -31.25 19.47
CA ASN A 690 23.39 -32.58 18.85
C ASN A 690 22.74 -32.52 17.45
N ASP A 691 22.64 -33.66 16.74
CA ASP A 691 22.07 -33.70 15.39
C ASP A 691 20.58 -33.27 15.29
N LYS A 692 19.88 -33.23 16.43
CA LYS A 692 18.44 -32.91 16.52
C LYS A 692 18.15 -31.53 17.07
N LEU A 693 19.13 -30.87 17.69
CA LEU A 693 18.95 -29.61 18.41
C LEU A 693 20.14 -28.70 18.21
N SER A 694 19.88 -27.48 17.79
CA SER A 694 20.84 -26.38 17.78
C SER A 694 20.27 -25.17 18.52
N ALA A 695 21.17 -24.38 19.12
CA ALA A 695 20.87 -23.12 19.76
C ALA A 695 21.66 -22.00 19.08
N PHE A 696 21.09 -20.80 19.04
CA PHE A 696 21.78 -19.62 18.52
C PHE A 696 21.51 -18.39 19.37
N VAL A 697 22.47 -17.48 19.35
CA VAL A 697 22.32 -16.12 19.82
C VAL A 697 22.64 -15.20 18.66
N THR A 698 21.81 -14.18 18.43
CA THR A 698 22.03 -13.24 17.32
C THR A 698 21.97 -11.81 17.85
N TRP A 699 22.95 -11.02 17.46
CA TRP A 699 22.91 -9.57 17.55
C TRP A 699 23.05 -8.99 16.16
N GLN A 700 22.03 -8.22 15.78
CA GLN A 700 21.97 -7.65 14.43
C GLN A 700 21.51 -6.20 14.47
N HIS A 701 22.02 -5.44 13.50
CA HIS A 701 21.70 -4.04 13.31
C HIS A 701 21.38 -3.76 11.85
N SER A 702 20.42 -2.87 11.61
CA SER A 702 20.11 -2.35 10.29
C SER A 702 19.53 -0.95 10.38
N GLU A 703 19.81 -0.13 9.38
CA GLU A 703 19.25 1.21 9.27
C GLU A 703 18.37 1.34 8.05
N LYS A 704 17.20 1.99 8.22
CA LYS A 704 16.33 2.42 7.12
C LYS A 704 16.60 3.88 6.84
N ALA A 705 16.72 4.24 5.57
CA ALA A 705 17.05 5.61 5.16
C ALA A 705 16.02 6.64 5.62
N GLY A 706 16.49 7.87 5.77
CA GLY A 706 15.66 9.04 6.04
C GLY A 706 14.80 9.45 4.85
N ILE A 707 14.02 10.51 5.01
CA ILE A 707 13.06 10.98 4.02
C ILE A 707 13.34 12.44 3.70
N ALA A 708 13.60 12.74 2.45
CA ALA A 708 13.51 14.10 1.91
C ALA A 708 12.05 14.41 1.64
N GLN A 709 11.44 15.34 2.39
CA GLN A 709 10.01 15.66 2.26
C GLN A 709 9.71 17.13 2.47
N PHE A 710 8.49 17.51 2.12
CA PHE A 710 7.93 18.81 2.40
C PHE A 710 6.94 18.74 3.56
N LEU A 711 6.97 19.76 4.39
CA LEU A 711 5.90 20.12 5.29
C LEU A 711 5.29 21.40 4.74
N GLN A 712 4.18 21.27 4.04
CA GLN A 712 3.65 22.35 3.19
C GLN A 712 4.71 22.87 2.21
N ALA A 713 5.08 24.15 2.27
CA ALA A 713 6.11 24.77 1.43
C ALA A 713 7.56 24.59 1.94
N ASN A 714 7.74 24.14 3.18
CA ASN A 714 9.05 24.04 3.82
C ASN A 714 9.64 22.64 3.67
N SER A 715 10.94 22.57 3.40
CA SER A 715 11.67 21.32 3.46
C SER A 715 11.77 20.81 4.89
N ARG A 716 11.56 19.52 5.10
CA ARG A 716 11.72 18.86 6.39
C ARG A 716 12.34 17.48 6.24
N LEU A 717 13.60 17.38 6.64
CA LEU A 717 14.31 16.12 6.62
C LEU A 717 13.86 15.21 7.78
N VAL A 718 13.58 13.95 7.48
CA VAL A 718 13.36 12.89 8.47
C VAL A 718 14.62 12.04 8.55
N LYS A 719 15.11 11.79 9.77
CA LYS A 719 16.33 11.01 10.02
C LYS A 719 16.13 9.53 9.71
N GLU A 720 17.23 8.82 9.52
CA GLU A 720 17.25 7.36 9.41
C GLU A 720 16.67 6.69 10.66
N GLU A 721 15.99 5.57 10.45
CA GLU A 721 15.48 4.67 11.49
C GLU A 721 16.55 3.60 11.76
N LYS A 722 16.89 3.35 13.04
CA LYS A 722 17.95 2.43 13.46
C LYS A 722 17.38 1.30 14.29
N THR A 723 17.56 0.08 13.84
CA THR A 723 17.09 -1.13 14.51
C THR A 723 18.27 -1.91 15.08
N ASN A 724 18.19 -2.24 16.37
CA ASN A 724 19.05 -3.20 17.04
C ASN A 724 18.19 -4.34 17.57
N ASP A 725 18.54 -5.56 17.23
CA ASP A 725 17.81 -6.76 17.61
C ASP A 725 18.72 -7.81 18.24
N PHE A 726 18.27 -8.37 19.35
CA PHE A 726 18.91 -9.45 20.09
C PHE A 726 17.97 -10.63 20.14
N GLU A 727 18.44 -11.78 19.67
CA GLU A 727 17.67 -13.00 19.65
C GLU A 727 18.40 -14.14 20.35
N ILE A 728 17.62 -15.00 21.00
CA ILE A 728 18.07 -16.31 21.48
C ILE A 728 17.08 -17.33 20.95
N GLY A 729 17.56 -18.30 20.20
CA GLY A 729 16.65 -19.25 19.58
C GLY A 729 17.15 -20.69 19.64
N PHE A 730 16.19 -21.59 19.49
CA PHE A 730 16.40 -23.04 19.43
C PHE A 730 15.75 -23.58 18.15
N LYS A 731 16.45 -24.44 17.44
CA LYS A 731 16.00 -25.17 16.27
C LYS A 731 16.05 -26.65 16.57
N SER A 732 14.94 -27.36 16.34
CA SER A 732 14.92 -28.77 16.67
C SER A 732 14.18 -29.62 15.63
N VAL A 733 14.63 -30.86 15.46
CA VAL A 733 13.98 -31.90 14.69
C VAL A 733 13.86 -33.13 15.59
N LEU A 734 12.65 -33.36 16.09
CA LEU A 734 12.35 -34.31 17.16
C LEU A 734 11.49 -35.48 16.63
N LEU A 735 11.16 -36.43 17.52
CA LEU A 735 10.23 -37.51 17.28
C LEU A 735 10.54 -38.29 15.96
N ASN A 736 11.77 -38.75 15.81
CA ASN A 736 12.26 -39.44 14.59
C ASN A 736 12.02 -38.62 13.31
N LYS A 737 12.26 -37.28 13.40
CA LYS A 737 12.15 -36.31 12.33
C LYS A 737 10.70 -35.98 11.90
N THR A 738 9.70 -36.37 12.67
CA THR A 738 8.29 -36.06 12.43
C THR A 738 7.82 -34.75 13.08
N LEU A 739 8.64 -34.11 13.95
CA LEU A 739 8.36 -32.83 14.59
C LEU A 739 9.52 -31.89 14.42
N THR A 740 9.29 -30.72 13.81
CA THR A 740 10.15 -29.56 13.98
C THR A 740 9.52 -28.64 15.01
N PHE A 741 10.32 -28.14 15.94
CA PHE A 741 9.89 -27.17 16.94
C PHE A 741 10.99 -26.13 17.10
N ASN A 742 10.70 -24.92 16.57
CA ASN A 742 11.62 -23.80 16.57
C ASN A 742 11.03 -22.71 17.46
N THR A 743 11.85 -22.13 18.32
CA THR A 743 11.44 -21.01 19.19
C THR A 743 12.52 -19.94 19.21
N THR A 744 12.09 -18.68 19.24
CA THR A 744 12.98 -17.51 19.32
C THR A 744 12.43 -16.52 20.33
N LEU A 745 13.27 -16.13 21.30
CA LEU A 745 13.05 -14.98 22.15
C LEU A 745 13.76 -13.79 21.53
N TYR A 746 13.12 -12.64 21.47
CA TYR A 746 13.69 -11.46 20.84
C TYR A 746 13.51 -10.19 21.69
N LEU A 747 14.44 -9.26 21.51
CA LEU A 747 14.42 -7.90 22.06
C LEU A 747 14.88 -6.92 20.98
N MET A 748 13.93 -6.26 20.33
CA MET A 748 14.17 -5.31 19.26
C MET A 748 13.98 -3.89 19.75
N ASN A 749 14.99 -3.03 19.57
CA ASN A 749 14.94 -1.61 19.87
C ASN A 749 15.08 -0.82 18.57
N VAL A 750 14.17 0.11 18.35
CA VAL A 750 14.19 1.00 17.18
C VAL A 750 14.29 2.43 17.65
N ALA A 751 15.35 3.11 17.23
CA ALA A 751 15.53 4.54 17.43
C ALA A 751 15.13 5.31 16.18
N ASN A 752 14.62 6.53 16.35
CA ASN A 752 14.14 7.38 15.26
C ASN A 752 13.05 6.70 14.40
N TYR A 753 12.16 5.93 15.01
CA TYR A 753 11.10 5.23 14.29
C TYR A 753 10.25 6.19 13.47
N GLN A 754 10.12 5.92 12.17
CA GLN A 754 9.44 6.82 11.24
C GLN A 754 7.94 6.58 11.25
N GLN A 755 7.20 7.50 11.86
CA GLN A 755 5.75 7.45 12.02
C GLN A 755 5.15 8.86 11.97
N SER A 756 3.82 8.95 11.83
CA SER A 756 3.10 10.22 12.01
C SER A 756 3.26 10.75 13.42
N LEU A 757 3.60 12.04 13.52
CA LEU A 757 3.73 12.79 14.77
C LEU A 757 3.29 14.25 14.57
N THR A 758 3.04 14.94 15.67
CA THR A 758 2.62 16.35 15.67
C THR A 758 3.83 17.25 15.86
N VAL A 759 3.96 18.26 15.01
CA VAL A 759 5.06 19.23 15.02
C VAL A 759 4.52 20.64 14.88
N LEU A 760 5.29 21.60 15.32
CA LEU A 760 5.00 23.02 15.08
C LEU A 760 5.13 23.29 13.56
N ASP A 761 4.15 23.95 13.00
CA ASP A 761 4.19 24.53 11.65
C ASP A 761 4.69 25.97 11.76
N ASP A 762 5.97 26.16 11.52
CA ASP A 762 6.61 27.46 11.66
C ASP A 762 6.05 28.50 10.70
N ALA A 763 5.67 28.08 9.46
CA ALA A 763 5.11 28.96 8.46
C ALA A 763 3.69 29.44 8.84
N GLN A 764 2.84 28.51 9.26
CA GLN A 764 1.50 28.84 9.75
C GLN A 764 1.56 29.67 11.05
N THR A 765 2.48 29.31 11.96
CA THR A 765 2.72 30.04 13.20
C THR A 765 3.15 31.48 12.92
N ALA A 766 4.07 31.70 11.99
CA ALA A 766 4.51 33.04 11.59
C ALA A 766 3.36 33.85 10.94
N THR A 767 2.49 33.19 10.15
CA THR A 767 1.36 33.83 9.48
C THR A 767 0.25 34.20 10.47
N THR A 768 -0.04 33.32 11.44
CA THR A 768 -1.17 33.50 12.39
C THR A 768 -0.77 34.21 13.68
N GLY A 769 0.53 34.23 14.00
CA GLY A 769 1.07 34.69 15.30
C GLY A 769 0.69 33.76 16.46
N VAL A 770 0.13 32.59 16.21
CA VAL A 770 -0.25 31.58 17.22
C VAL A 770 0.43 30.26 16.89
N PRO A 771 1.05 29.58 17.89
CA PRO A 771 1.62 28.27 17.68
C PRO A 771 0.62 27.30 17.03
N THR A 772 0.86 26.95 15.78
CA THR A 772 0.01 26.06 14.99
C THR A 772 0.73 24.73 14.81
N PHE A 773 0.04 23.64 15.08
CA PHE A 773 0.61 22.31 15.03
C PHE A 773 0.00 21.51 13.86
N VAL A 774 0.82 20.68 13.24
CA VAL A 774 0.43 19.85 12.10
C VAL A 774 0.96 18.42 12.26
N THR A 775 0.17 17.45 11.84
CA THR A 775 0.59 16.05 11.81
C THR A 775 1.33 15.74 10.51
N THR A 776 2.52 15.19 10.63
CA THR A 776 3.39 14.81 9.51
C THR A 776 4.19 13.54 9.84
N THR A 777 4.86 12.96 8.85
CA THR A 777 5.84 11.90 9.10
C THR A 777 7.10 12.50 9.74
N GLY A 778 7.59 11.85 10.79
CA GLY A 778 8.81 12.24 11.47
C GLY A 778 9.38 11.10 12.30
N ASN A 779 10.28 11.41 13.22
CA ASN A 779 11.00 10.41 14.00
C ASN A 779 10.46 10.33 15.44
N VAL A 780 9.86 9.21 15.79
CA VAL A 780 9.59 8.83 17.19
C VAL A 780 10.92 8.40 17.82
N PRO A 781 11.33 9.01 18.93
CA PRO A 781 12.68 8.81 19.47
C PRO A 781 13.01 7.34 19.74
N LYS A 782 12.09 6.59 20.36
CA LYS A 782 12.37 5.20 20.73
C LYS A 782 11.11 4.33 20.81
N VAL A 783 11.14 3.19 20.09
CA VAL A 783 10.17 2.11 20.27
C VAL A 783 10.90 0.79 20.59
N GLN A 784 10.20 -0.14 21.23
CA GLN A 784 10.75 -1.45 21.59
C GLN A 784 9.69 -2.51 21.38
N ALA A 785 10.08 -3.64 20.77
CA ALA A 785 9.31 -4.87 20.73
C ALA A 785 10.08 -6.01 21.38
N LYS A 786 9.42 -6.82 22.20
CA LYS A 786 10.00 -8.02 22.81
C LYS A 786 8.96 -9.13 22.89
N GLY A 787 9.42 -10.35 22.80
CA GLY A 787 8.47 -11.47 22.82
C GLY A 787 9.09 -12.82 22.54
N VAL A 788 8.19 -13.73 22.18
CA VAL A 788 8.51 -15.13 21.86
C VAL A 788 7.80 -15.50 20.56
N GLU A 789 8.52 -16.18 19.68
CA GLU A 789 8.01 -16.73 18.41
C GLU A 789 8.21 -18.24 18.40
N ILE A 790 7.20 -18.96 17.93
CA ILE A 790 7.19 -20.42 17.81
C ILE A 790 6.75 -20.79 16.40
N ASP A 791 7.54 -21.60 15.71
CA ASP A 791 7.20 -22.19 14.42
C ASP A 791 7.42 -23.72 14.50
N SER A 792 6.38 -24.49 14.23
CA SER A 792 6.37 -25.94 14.40
C SER A 792 5.63 -26.64 13.26
N TYR A 793 6.18 -27.78 12.82
CA TYR A 793 5.52 -28.72 11.91
C TYR A 793 5.50 -30.10 12.57
N TYR A 794 4.36 -30.79 12.48
CA TYR A 794 4.21 -32.12 12.99
C TYR A 794 3.54 -33.03 11.97
N ALA A 795 4.25 -34.09 11.57
CA ALA A 795 3.79 -35.11 10.61
C ALA A 795 3.80 -36.52 11.22
N GLY A 796 3.65 -36.65 12.55
CA GLY A 796 3.64 -37.93 13.25
C GLY A 796 2.26 -38.59 13.34
N LEU A 797 1.20 -37.93 12.90
CA LEU A 797 -0.15 -38.53 12.81
C LEU A 797 -0.35 -39.15 11.42
N PRO A 798 -1.04 -40.31 11.34
CA PRO A 798 -1.37 -40.90 10.04
C PRO A 798 -2.13 -39.89 9.16
N TYR A 799 -1.66 -39.77 7.93
CA TYR A 799 -2.32 -38.95 6.90
C TYR A 799 -2.47 -37.43 7.24
N THR A 800 -1.83 -36.97 8.35
CA THR A 800 -2.05 -35.61 8.86
C THR A 800 -0.74 -34.87 9.05
N THR A 801 -0.69 -33.65 8.52
CA THR A 801 0.38 -32.67 8.83
C THR A 801 -0.23 -31.48 9.55
N LEU A 802 0.38 -31.09 10.66
CA LEU A 802 0.01 -29.90 11.42
C LEU A 802 1.11 -28.85 11.30
N ARG A 803 0.73 -27.59 11.15
CA ARG A 803 1.62 -26.44 11.18
C ARG A 803 1.12 -25.43 12.21
N LEU A 804 2.02 -25.02 13.09
CA LEU A 804 1.74 -23.99 14.08
C LEU A 804 2.76 -22.86 13.91
N SER A 805 2.28 -21.62 13.79
CA SER A 805 3.09 -20.42 13.94
C SER A 805 2.40 -19.51 14.97
N ALA A 806 3.04 -19.24 16.09
CA ALA A 806 2.45 -18.46 17.19
C ALA A 806 3.46 -17.48 17.74
N ALA A 807 2.97 -16.34 18.24
CA ALA A 807 3.82 -15.34 18.85
C ALA A 807 3.13 -14.60 20.00
N TYR A 808 3.91 -14.28 21.01
CA TYR A 808 3.64 -13.25 21.99
C TYR A 808 4.52 -12.04 21.68
N ASN A 809 3.93 -10.84 21.63
CA ASN A 809 4.60 -9.60 21.27
C ASN A 809 4.20 -8.46 22.20
N ASP A 810 5.14 -7.85 22.93
CA ASP A 810 4.94 -6.62 23.69
C ASP A 810 5.71 -5.48 23.01
N ALA A 811 5.03 -4.77 22.10
CA ALA A 811 5.56 -3.64 21.36
C ALA A 811 5.06 -2.32 21.93
N ARG A 812 5.98 -1.43 22.37
CA ARG A 812 5.65 -0.18 23.05
C ARG A 812 6.47 1.02 22.58
N TYR A 813 5.84 2.19 22.63
CA TYR A 813 6.56 3.46 22.61
C TYR A 813 7.34 3.61 23.91
N LYS A 814 8.66 3.81 23.84
CA LYS A 814 9.52 4.04 25.00
C LYS A 814 9.74 5.53 25.27
N ASP A 815 9.65 6.33 24.22
CA ASP A 815 9.68 7.78 24.25
C ASP A 815 8.90 8.32 23.05
N PHE A 816 7.73 8.95 23.29
CA PHE A 816 6.89 9.54 22.27
C PHE A 816 5.97 10.61 22.85
N LYS A 817 6.50 11.83 23.02
CA LYS A 817 5.82 12.95 23.70
C LYS A 817 5.00 13.84 22.76
N ASN A 818 5.13 13.66 21.45
CA ASN A 818 4.48 14.47 20.43
C ASN A 818 3.67 13.63 19.44
N ALA A 819 3.00 12.61 19.95
CA ALA A 819 2.04 11.84 19.19
C ALA A 819 0.86 12.73 18.74
N PRO A 820 0.19 12.37 17.62
CA PRO A 820 -1.07 13.01 17.26
C PRO A 820 -2.09 12.85 18.38
N GLN A 821 -2.83 13.92 18.67
CA GLN A 821 -3.95 13.83 19.63
C GLN A 821 -5.01 12.84 19.14
N PRO A 822 -5.53 11.97 20.02
CA PRO A 822 -6.75 11.23 19.76
C PRO A 822 -7.89 12.18 19.36
N VAL A 823 -8.65 11.83 18.34
CA VAL A 823 -9.72 12.70 17.80
C VAL A 823 -10.77 13.02 18.85
N GLU A 824 -11.05 12.11 19.78
CA GLU A 824 -11.98 12.32 20.90
C GLU A 824 -11.58 13.43 21.87
N ASN A 825 -10.34 13.87 21.85
CA ASN A 825 -9.88 14.98 22.70
C ASN A 825 -10.25 16.36 22.11
N GLY A 826 -10.72 16.38 20.87
CA GLY A 826 -11.09 17.61 20.18
C GLY A 826 -9.90 18.38 19.58
N ASN A 827 -10.20 19.56 19.03
CA ASN A 827 -9.19 20.43 18.45
C ASN A 827 -8.48 21.22 19.57
N LEU A 828 -7.39 20.69 20.08
CA LEU A 828 -6.58 21.34 21.09
C LEU A 828 -5.49 22.22 20.43
N THR A 829 -5.14 23.33 21.07
CA THR A 829 -4.16 24.30 20.58
C THR A 829 -2.96 24.41 21.55
N GLY A 830 -1.85 25.00 21.08
CA GLY A 830 -0.65 25.16 21.89
C GLY A 830 -0.06 23.84 22.35
N SER A 831 0.50 23.77 23.52
CA SER A 831 1.12 22.55 24.10
C SER A 831 0.11 21.40 24.30
N ALA A 832 -1.18 21.72 24.45
CA ALA A 832 -2.24 20.73 24.57
C ALA A 832 -2.50 19.97 23.23
N ALA A 833 -2.00 20.45 22.09
CA ALA A 833 -2.04 19.72 20.83
C ALA A 833 -1.11 18.49 20.79
N LEU A 834 -0.19 18.37 21.75
CA LEU A 834 0.74 17.26 21.85
C LEU A 834 0.19 16.17 22.78
N PHE A 835 0.30 14.93 22.34
CA PHE A 835 -0.11 13.76 23.14
C PHE A 835 1.10 12.92 23.51
N ASP A 836 1.25 12.61 24.80
CA ASP A 836 2.31 11.70 25.26
C ASP A 836 1.84 10.25 25.19
N ALA A 837 2.37 9.53 24.19
CA ALA A 837 2.12 8.12 23.99
C ALA A 837 3.19 7.22 24.64
N THR A 838 4.13 7.78 25.44
CA THR A 838 5.17 7.01 26.11
C THR A 838 4.58 5.90 26.98
N GLY A 839 5.11 4.69 26.87
CA GLY A 839 4.66 3.51 27.59
C GLY A 839 3.43 2.81 26.96
N LYS A 840 2.72 3.44 26.02
CA LYS A 840 1.58 2.84 25.33
C LYS A 840 2.02 1.75 24.34
N THR A 841 1.12 0.81 24.06
CA THR A 841 1.31 -0.20 22.99
C THR A 841 1.28 0.48 21.61
N LEU A 842 2.15 0.05 20.69
CA LEU A 842 2.15 0.55 19.32
C LEU A 842 0.81 0.31 18.63
N ALA A 843 0.39 1.26 17.82
CA ALA A 843 -0.78 1.08 16.95
C ALA A 843 -0.56 -0.11 16.01
N GLY A 844 -1.59 -0.94 15.84
CA GLY A 844 -1.53 -2.14 15.00
C GLY A 844 -0.85 -3.35 15.65
N ALA A 845 -0.24 -3.23 16.83
CA ALA A 845 0.46 -4.32 17.48
C ALA A 845 -0.48 -5.18 18.32
N ALA A 846 -0.81 -6.37 17.83
CA ALA A 846 -1.50 -7.40 18.61
C ALA A 846 -0.51 -8.09 19.56
N LYS A 847 -0.92 -8.37 20.81
CA LYS A 847 -0.08 -9.07 21.79
C LYS A 847 0.10 -10.54 21.48
N TRP A 848 -0.96 -11.20 21.02
CA TRP A 848 -0.96 -12.59 20.65
C TRP A 848 -1.40 -12.73 19.20
N THR A 849 -0.61 -13.46 18.44
CA THR A 849 -0.95 -13.85 17.08
C THR A 849 -0.69 -15.34 16.92
N GLY A 850 -1.50 -16.01 16.12
CA GLY A 850 -1.32 -17.43 15.89
C GLY A 850 -1.89 -17.85 14.55
N ASN A 851 -1.31 -18.89 14.00
CA ASN A 851 -1.78 -19.58 12.81
C ASN A 851 -1.64 -21.08 13.03
N LEU A 852 -2.73 -21.81 12.83
CA LEU A 852 -2.76 -23.27 12.87
C LEU A 852 -3.24 -23.79 11.51
N GLY A 853 -2.37 -24.51 10.82
CA GLY A 853 -2.68 -25.21 9.57
C GLY A 853 -2.84 -26.71 9.83
N VAL A 854 -3.80 -27.31 9.16
CA VAL A 854 -4.04 -28.76 9.18
C VAL A 854 -4.17 -29.22 7.73
N ASP A 855 -3.41 -30.26 7.36
CA ASP A 855 -3.52 -30.95 6.07
C ASP A 855 -3.79 -32.42 6.37
N TYR A 856 -4.91 -32.97 5.89
CA TYR A 856 -5.31 -34.34 6.05
C TYR A 856 -5.54 -34.99 4.69
N ARG A 857 -4.89 -36.14 4.41
CA ARG A 857 -4.98 -36.83 3.12
C ARG A 857 -5.05 -38.32 3.33
N VAL A 858 -6.17 -38.94 2.98
CA VAL A 858 -6.37 -40.38 3.14
C VAL A 858 -6.64 -41.04 1.79
N PRO A 859 -5.87 -42.07 1.40
CA PRO A 859 -6.19 -42.87 0.22
C PRO A 859 -7.43 -43.71 0.49
N VAL A 860 -8.48 -43.49 -0.32
CA VAL A 860 -9.73 -44.28 -0.25
C VAL A 860 -9.71 -45.45 -1.26
N SER A 861 -8.81 -45.38 -2.23
CA SER A 861 -8.54 -46.48 -3.19
C SER A 861 -7.13 -46.36 -3.75
N ALA A 862 -6.74 -47.32 -4.59
CA ALA A 862 -5.44 -47.24 -5.31
C ALA A 862 -5.31 -45.99 -6.20
N LYS A 863 -6.44 -45.45 -6.68
CA LYS A 863 -6.49 -44.30 -7.63
C LYS A 863 -6.91 -42.98 -6.98
N TYR A 864 -7.69 -42.98 -5.91
CA TYR A 864 -8.31 -41.81 -5.35
C TYR A 864 -7.94 -41.60 -3.88
N GLU A 865 -7.86 -40.34 -3.49
CA GLU A 865 -7.72 -39.89 -2.11
C GLU A 865 -8.79 -38.86 -1.78
N VAL A 866 -9.16 -38.78 -0.51
CA VAL A 866 -9.95 -37.70 0.10
C VAL A 866 -8.98 -36.84 0.88
N HIS A 867 -9.14 -35.53 0.80
CA HIS A 867 -8.32 -34.61 1.57
C HIS A 867 -9.16 -33.51 2.21
N ALA A 868 -8.63 -32.95 3.28
CA ALA A 868 -9.18 -31.78 3.96
C ALA A 868 -8.04 -30.89 4.42
N ASP A 869 -8.15 -29.61 4.15
CA ASP A 869 -7.19 -28.60 4.57
C ASP A 869 -7.93 -27.55 5.41
N ALA A 870 -7.31 -27.08 6.47
CA ALA A 870 -7.84 -25.99 7.28
C ALA A 870 -6.72 -25.07 7.74
N ASN A 871 -7.04 -23.77 7.86
CA ASN A 871 -6.11 -22.77 8.37
C ASN A 871 -6.85 -21.81 9.29
N ALA A 872 -6.49 -21.76 10.56
CA ALA A 872 -7.03 -20.84 11.54
C ALA A 872 -6.02 -19.74 11.86
N VAL A 873 -6.44 -18.49 11.76
CA VAL A 873 -5.62 -17.30 12.05
C VAL A 873 -6.23 -16.58 13.25
N PHE A 874 -5.46 -16.43 14.30
CA PHE A 874 -5.86 -15.74 15.53
C PHE A 874 -5.05 -14.44 15.70
N ASN A 875 -5.75 -13.35 16.04
CA ASN A 875 -5.15 -12.09 16.53
C ASN A 875 -5.87 -11.63 17.78
N SER A 876 -5.14 -11.29 18.83
CA SER A 876 -5.72 -10.61 20.00
C SER A 876 -6.07 -9.16 19.64
N ARG A 877 -6.87 -8.51 20.49
CA ARG A 877 -7.27 -7.12 20.27
C ARG A 877 -6.07 -6.18 20.13
N TYR A 878 -6.22 -5.17 19.27
CA TYR A 878 -5.23 -4.10 19.06
C TYR A 878 -5.90 -2.77 18.74
N ASN A 879 -5.20 -1.66 18.93
CA ASN A 879 -5.65 -0.35 18.49
C ASN A 879 -5.15 -0.10 17.07
N SER A 880 -6.03 0.25 16.15
CA SER A 880 -5.69 0.39 14.72
C SER A 880 -5.33 1.82 14.30
N ASP A 881 -5.40 2.79 15.22
CA ASP A 881 -5.16 4.22 14.94
C ASP A 881 -3.82 4.69 15.50
N ALA A 882 -3.04 5.44 14.70
CA ALA A 882 -1.76 6.00 15.10
C ALA A 882 -1.87 7.01 16.27
N SER A 883 -3.01 7.67 16.41
CA SER A 883 -3.32 8.55 17.56
C SER A 883 -3.71 7.80 18.83
N LEU A 884 -3.88 6.48 18.73
CA LEU A 884 -4.34 5.60 19.81
C LEU A 884 -5.74 5.95 20.34
N SER A 885 -6.63 6.44 19.47
CA SER A 885 -8.02 6.75 19.82
C SER A 885 -8.70 5.59 20.55
N SER A 886 -9.47 5.89 21.58
CA SER A 886 -10.24 4.90 22.35
C SER A 886 -11.33 4.21 21.52
N TYR A 887 -11.76 4.83 20.42
CA TYR A 887 -12.74 4.27 19.47
C TYR A 887 -12.11 3.30 18.45
N ALA A 888 -10.78 3.30 18.33
CA ALA A 888 -10.06 2.55 17.31
C ALA A 888 -9.63 1.14 17.74
N TRP A 889 -10.21 0.59 18.78
CA TRP A 889 -9.94 -0.78 19.21
C TRP A 889 -10.65 -1.80 18.30
N VAL A 890 -9.86 -2.65 17.68
CA VAL A 890 -10.31 -3.86 16.98
C VAL A 890 -10.32 -5.01 17.98
N GLY A 891 -11.41 -5.76 18.03
CA GLY A 891 -11.57 -6.93 18.90
C GLY A 891 -10.66 -8.09 18.51
N SER A 892 -10.57 -9.10 19.38
CA SER A 892 -9.88 -10.34 19.03
C SER A 892 -10.61 -11.05 17.88
N THR A 893 -9.85 -11.61 16.95
CA THR A 893 -10.38 -12.30 15.76
C THR A 893 -9.83 -13.69 15.63
N THR A 894 -10.69 -14.63 15.19
CA THR A 894 -10.28 -15.92 14.66
C THR A 894 -10.92 -16.09 13.29
N LEU A 895 -10.10 -16.22 12.26
CA LEU A 895 -10.54 -16.50 10.90
C LEU A 895 -10.18 -17.94 10.56
N ILE A 896 -11.13 -18.68 10.00
CA ILE A 896 -10.94 -20.08 9.61
C ILE A 896 -11.24 -20.20 8.12
N ASP A 897 -10.24 -20.65 7.37
CA ASP A 897 -10.38 -21.09 5.98
C ASP A 897 -10.27 -22.60 5.96
N ALA A 898 -11.10 -23.27 5.16
CA ALA A 898 -11.09 -24.73 5.07
C ALA A 898 -11.40 -25.20 3.65
N SER A 899 -10.95 -26.40 3.32
CA SER A 899 -11.34 -27.10 2.09
C SER A 899 -11.51 -28.59 2.35
N VAL A 900 -12.40 -29.21 1.58
CA VAL A 900 -12.56 -30.66 1.51
C VAL A 900 -12.64 -31.05 0.04
N GLY A 901 -11.92 -32.10 -0.35
CA GLY A 901 -11.87 -32.50 -1.74
C GLY A 901 -11.60 -33.98 -1.96
N VAL A 902 -11.76 -34.36 -3.23
CA VAL A 902 -11.48 -35.69 -3.75
C VAL A 902 -10.58 -35.53 -4.96
N GLY A 903 -9.46 -36.18 -4.95
CA GLY A 903 -8.50 -36.13 -6.07
C GLY A 903 -7.96 -37.49 -6.46
N ARG A 904 -7.34 -37.52 -7.63
CA ARG A 904 -6.54 -38.65 -8.04
C ARG A 904 -5.16 -38.59 -7.38
N ARG A 905 -4.64 -39.71 -6.93
CA ARG A 905 -3.32 -39.80 -6.28
C ARG A 905 -2.17 -39.38 -7.21
N ASP A 906 -2.35 -39.50 -8.52
CA ASP A 906 -1.41 -39.01 -9.53
C ASP A 906 -1.55 -37.52 -9.83
N GLN A 907 -2.44 -36.80 -9.10
CA GLN A 907 -2.73 -35.37 -9.20
C GLN A 907 -3.28 -34.92 -10.56
N LYS A 908 -3.66 -35.84 -11.46
CA LYS A 908 -4.22 -35.47 -12.77
C LYS A 908 -5.58 -34.78 -12.68
N PHE A 909 -6.27 -34.95 -11.55
CA PHE A 909 -7.58 -34.36 -11.32
C PHE A 909 -7.88 -34.26 -9.82
N ASP A 910 -8.40 -33.12 -9.40
CA ASP A 910 -8.88 -32.86 -8.05
C ASP A 910 -10.08 -31.91 -8.07
N VAL A 911 -11.04 -32.15 -7.20
CA VAL A 911 -12.23 -31.29 -6.99
C VAL A 911 -12.35 -31.02 -5.51
N SER A 912 -12.41 -29.74 -5.16
CA SER A 912 -12.48 -29.27 -3.77
C SER A 912 -13.56 -28.24 -3.58
N VAL A 913 -14.30 -28.32 -2.48
CA VAL A 913 -15.15 -27.26 -1.95
C VAL A 913 -14.34 -26.50 -0.90
N LEU A 914 -14.24 -25.21 -1.06
CA LEU A 914 -13.49 -24.33 -0.15
C LEU A 914 -14.44 -23.35 0.52
N VAL A 915 -14.12 -22.97 1.74
CA VAL A 915 -14.76 -21.87 2.46
C VAL A 915 -13.70 -20.97 3.05
N LYS A 916 -13.80 -19.67 2.78
CA LYS A 916 -13.02 -18.63 3.47
C LYS A 916 -13.88 -17.96 4.53
N ASN A 917 -13.27 -17.58 5.67
CA ASN A 917 -13.98 -17.07 6.83
C ASN A 917 -15.18 -17.95 7.22
N ALA A 918 -14.95 -19.25 7.44
CA ALA A 918 -16.01 -20.24 7.68
C ALA A 918 -16.92 -19.90 8.86
N THR A 919 -16.40 -19.21 9.87
CA THR A 919 -17.11 -18.73 11.06
C THR A 919 -17.94 -17.48 10.82
N ASP A 920 -17.85 -16.87 9.64
CA ASP A 920 -18.46 -15.58 9.28
C ASP A 920 -18.12 -14.46 10.28
N THR A 921 -16.87 -14.40 10.68
CA THR A 921 -16.39 -13.41 11.64
C THR A 921 -16.50 -12.00 11.04
N GLU A 922 -17.21 -11.12 11.72
CA GLU A 922 -17.49 -9.74 11.27
C GLU A 922 -16.60 -8.69 11.96
N THR A 923 -15.63 -9.09 12.78
CA THR A 923 -14.71 -8.14 13.44
C THR A 923 -14.01 -7.26 12.41
N PRO A 924 -14.07 -5.92 12.52
CA PRO A 924 -13.47 -5.01 11.58
C PRO A 924 -11.97 -5.23 11.39
N LEU A 925 -11.46 -4.93 10.19
CA LEU A 925 -10.01 -4.89 9.91
C LEU A 925 -9.34 -3.68 10.54
N LEU A 926 -10.00 -2.52 10.46
CA LEU A 926 -9.54 -1.23 10.99
C LEU A 926 -10.75 -0.50 11.60
N LYS A 927 -10.49 0.29 12.62
CA LYS A 927 -11.46 1.22 13.22
C LYS A 927 -10.83 2.59 13.43
N THR A 928 -11.64 3.62 13.33
CA THR A 928 -11.28 5.00 13.68
C THR A 928 -12.38 5.59 14.58
N TRP A 929 -12.32 6.89 14.79
CA TRP A 929 -13.30 7.68 15.54
C TRP A 929 -14.75 7.45 15.09
N ASN A 930 -15.00 7.38 13.77
CA ASN A 930 -16.33 7.33 13.19
C ASN A 930 -16.44 6.46 11.93
N THR A 931 -15.47 5.59 11.70
CA THR A 931 -15.51 4.65 10.57
C THR A 931 -14.86 3.32 10.93
N TYR A 932 -15.18 2.29 10.16
CA TYR A 932 -14.45 1.04 10.19
C TYR A 932 -14.34 0.41 8.79
N THR A 933 -13.32 -0.39 8.56
CA THR A 933 -13.18 -1.22 7.37
C THR A 933 -13.72 -2.60 7.69
N PRO A 934 -14.75 -3.07 6.99
CA PRO A 934 -15.36 -4.36 7.29
C PRO A 934 -14.46 -5.54 6.92
N GLN A 935 -14.59 -6.64 7.64
CA GLN A 935 -14.01 -7.92 7.29
C GLN A 935 -14.75 -8.51 6.09
N SER A 936 -14.02 -9.24 5.23
CA SER A 936 -14.66 -10.04 4.16
C SER A 936 -15.58 -11.10 4.79
N PRO A 937 -16.85 -11.22 4.37
CA PRO A 937 -17.78 -12.22 4.91
C PRO A 937 -17.37 -13.63 4.50
N ARG A 938 -18.11 -14.63 4.94
CA ARG A 938 -17.93 -16.01 4.52
C ARG A 938 -18.16 -16.15 3.00
N TRP A 939 -17.23 -16.87 2.34
CA TRP A 939 -17.27 -17.17 0.90
C TRP A 939 -17.12 -18.66 0.66
N TRP A 940 -17.94 -19.21 -0.23
CA TRP A 940 -17.83 -20.57 -0.71
C TRP A 940 -17.32 -20.62 -2.13
N PHE A 941 -16.47 -21.61 -2.41
CA PHE A 941 -15.86 -21.82 -3.71
C PHE A 941 -15.87 -23.30 -4.09
N LEU A 942 -15.94 -23.56 -5.39
CA LEU A 942 -15.69 -24.87 -5.99
C LEU A 942 -14.43 -24.75 -6.85
N GLN A 943 -13.43 -25.56 -6.57
CA GLN A 943 -12.14 -25.53 -7.24
C GLN A 943 -11.89 -26.85 -7.96
N PHE A 944 -11.42 -26.74 -9.19
CA PHE A 944 -10.93 -27.85 -10.00
C PHE A 944 -9.44 -27.61 -10.25
N THR A 945 -8.59 -28.60 -9.99
CA THR A 945 -7.15 -28.56 -10.26
C THR A 945 -6.70 -29.81 -10.96
N GLY A 946 -5.62 -29.73 -11.71
CA GLY A 946 -5.04 -30.90 -12.34
C GLY A 946 -3.61 -30.65 -12.84
N LYS A 947 -2.91 -31.78 -13.03
CA LYS A 947 -1.59 -31.85 -13.66
C LYS A 947 -1.64 -32.69 -14.91
N LEU A 948 -0.90 -32.27 -15.93
CA LEU A 948 -0.77 -32.97 -17.22
C LEU A 948 0.63 -33.54 -17.38
#